data_538e78ab8f0e7a54cfca9f3d299eb915
#
_entry.id   538e78ab8f0e7a54cfca9f3d299eb915
#
_cell.length_a   1.000
_cell.length_b   1.000
_cell.length_c   1.000
_cell.angle_alpha   90.00
_cell.angle_beta   90.00
_cell.angle_gamma   90.00
#
_symmetry.space_group_name_H-M   'P 1'
#
loop_
_entity.id
_entity.type
_entity.pdbx_description
1 polymer ?
#
loop_
_entity_poly.entity_id
_entity_poly.type
_entity_poly.pdbx_seq_one_letter_code
_entity_poly.pdbx_strand_id
1 'polypeptide(L)'
;KTWYRPEYQAIVIVGDIDVDRIENKIKTLMADIPVSPADAPQKEAYLVPENEEPIVSIFSDPEMTASVMRLFIKRPALPKQYNNLIISQMYDVLNSYTSAMANDRMNEIAMQPDAPFLSAGMDSGNILGVNPTQDLTMVAVQTRDGELLRGYKAILEEMEKMKRYGFTQSEFDRTKAEFLRQAEATYANRNDLTNGQYVQTYLANYKKNTAMADAETQYNLDKQYLEALTLDDVNAWVKQLLTPENQVITVEVPKKEGLTEPTEAELLAIRSEVMASNVEAYQDNTVSEPLIPADIKLKGSPVKKTAYNEDLGTTEWILKNGVKIIVKPTQLKADEVLLQVQADGGMSQLADTEVKEGEFLPVIAAQSGVGKFSAIELNKQLAGKKAGINLYVNNYSNGMSGYCSPKDIETMLQLLYQNFTSPRFSEEDFNTTMDSYKAYVQNLTSNPDYIMQIETIKTLYSDNPRQQPLTIEALESISFENLPKTFKTLYPGANSFTFTFVGNVDLETLKPLVEKYIGSIPTSKHVLKFTDDKLRTAKGKVVNDFRTPMLQPKVSEFLLFSSDADYTLRNKQTMLLLNMALNNRYLKSIREEKGGTYGVQVSYTLSYRPEKQALLQIQFDTNEEMADELVPIVFDEIEKIATEGPEAKDINDSREYLVKQFKNTLENNGTWFGLIDDYNRHKQNLLADYEKTLNSITYDEIRDLAKKLLDSGNVIQVTMRPEAQPETDE
;
A
#
# COMPACT_ATOMS: atom_id res chain seq x y z
N LYS A 1 -5.48 32.90 20.89
CA LYS A 1 -5.35 32.98 22.36
C LYS A 1 -6.49 32.22 23.06
N THR A 2 -7.73 32.26 22.57
CA THR A 2 -8.89 31.65 23.23
C THR A 2 -8.78 30.14 23.39
N TRP A 3 -8.22 29.42 22.40
CA TRP A 3 -8.21 27.96 22.34
C TRP A 3 -6.83 27.34 22.51
N TYR A 4 -5.73 28.09 22.31
CA TYR A 4 -4.35 27.63 22.55
C TYR A 4 -3.96 27.90 24.01
N ARG A 5 -4.53 27.13 24.94
CA ARG A 5 -4.35 27.25 26.38
C ARG A 5 -3.69 25.99 26.95
N PRO A 6 -2.90 26.12 28.03
CA PRO A 6 -2.18 25.00 28.63
C PRO A 6 -3.06 23.82 28.98
N GLU A 7 -4.26 24.05 29.51
CA GLU A 7 -5.20 23.01 29.92
C GLU A 7 -5.76 22.17 28.76
N TYR A 8 -5.58 22.61 27.51
CA TYR A 8 -5.96 21.89 26.29
C TYR A 8 -4.77 21.29 25.56
N GLN A 9 -3.59 21.33 26.14
CA GLN A 9 -2.36 20.82 25.54
C GLN A 9 -1.77 19.71 26.38
N ALA A 10 -1.13 18.75 25.71
CA ALA A 10 -0.33 17.73 26.33
C ALA A 10 1.01 17.60 25.62
N ILE A 11 2.05 17.30 26.35
CA ILE A 11 3.37 16.97 25.83
C ILE A 11 3.59 15.48 26.07
N VAL A 12 3.83 14.73 25.01
CA VAL A 12 4.17 13.32 25.07
C VAL A 12 5.57 13.16 24.48
N ILE A 13 6.49 12.62 25.26
CA ILE A 13 7.88 12.36 24.88
C ILE A 13 8.15 10.89 25.13
N VAL A 14 8.57 10.16 24.11
CA VAL A 14 8.94 8.73 24.20
C VAL A 14 10.30 8.52 23.54
N GLY A 15 11.18 7.81 24.23
CA GLY A 15 12.54 7.53 23.74
C GLY A 15 13.49 7.10 24.87
N ASP A 16 14.74 6.92 24.52
CA ASP A 16 15.81 6.69 25.50
C ASP A 16 16.18 8.00 26.20
N ILE A 17 15.44 8.33 27.26
CA ILE A 17 15.51 9.61 27.99
C ILE A 17 15.58 9.38 29.50
N ASP A 18 16.27 10.29 30.18
CA ASP A 18 16.17 10.45 31.64
C ASP A 18 14.87 11.24 31.94
N VAL A 19 13.88 10.53 32.46
CA VAL A 19 12.52 11.08 32.72
C VAL A 19 12.57 12.25 33.70
N ASP A 20 13.32 12.13 34.81
CA ASP A 20 13.40 13.17 35.84
C ASP A 20 14.03 14.46 35.28
N ARG A 21 15.08 14.29 34.48
CA ARG A 21 15.75 15.44 33.83
C ARG A 21 14.82 16.13 32.83
N ILE A 22 14.10 15.37 32.02
CA ILE A 22 13.18 15.93 31.02
C ILE A 22 12.00 16.60 31.72
N GLU A 23 11.40 15.99 32.75
CA GLU A 23 10.32 16.57 33.54
C GLU A 23 10.74 17.92 34.14
N ASN A 24 11.91 17.98 34.79
CA ASN A 24 12.46 19.21 35.37
C ASN A 24 12.69 20.30 34.29
N LYS A 25 13.17 19.89 33.10
CA LYS A 25 13.36 20.80 31.97
C LYS A 25 12.02 21.36 31.48
N ILE A 26 10.99 20.51 31.33
CA ILE A 26 9.64 20.94 30.94
C ILE A 26 9.08 21.92 31.99
N LYS A 27 9.14 21.58 33.28
CA LYS A 27 8.68 22.45 34.36
C LYS A 27 9.35 23.83 34.31
N THR A 28 10.66 23.87 34.04
CA THR A 28 11.41 25.12 33.95
C THR A 28 11.03 25.91 32.71
N LEU A 29 10.96 25.29 31.55
CA LEU A 29 10.65 25.96 30.27
C LEU A 29 9.20 26.45 30.20
N MET A 30 8.28 25.75 30.86
CA MET A 30 6.84 26.08 30.84
C MET A 30 6.39 26.93 32.05
N ALA A 31 7.29 27.25 32.97
CA ALA A 31 6.98 27.96 34.21
C ALA A 31 6.35 29.35 33.95
N ASP A 32 6.73 30.02 32.87
CA ASP A 32 6.28 31.36 32.52
C ASP A 32 4.99 31.39 31.70
N ILE A 33 4.43 30.20 31.37
CA ILE A 33 3.18 30.12 30.62
C ILE A 33 2.03 30.50 31.58
N PRO A 34 1.26 31.56 31.28
CA PRO A 34 0.21 32.01 32.19
C PRO A 34 -0.94 31.00 32.27
N VAL A 35 -1.44 30.81 33.48
CA VAL A 35 -2.67 30.03 33.69
C VAL A 35 -3.85 30.78 33.06
N SER A 36 -4.77 30.06 32.49
CA SER A 36 -5.97 30.63 31.87
C SER A 36 -6.83 31.36 32.92
N PRO A 37 -7.45 32.50 32.57
CA PRO A 37 -8.41 33.16 33.45
C PRO A 37 -9.55 32.23 33.85
N ALA A 38 -10.07 32.39 35.07
CA ALA A 38 -11.14 31.52 35.58
C ALA A 38 -12.47 31.63 34.79
N ASP A 39 -12.66 32.76 34.09
CA ASP A 39 -13.80 33.05 33.21
C ASP A 39 -13.52 32.71 31.73
N ALA A 40 -12.41 32.06 31.43
CA ALA A 40 -12.08 31.69 30.07
C ALA A 40 -13.13 30.71 29.48
N PRO A 41 -13.52 30.89 28.19
CA PRO A 41 -14.49 30.02 27.55
C PRO A 41 -14.10 28.58 27.64
N GLN A 42 -15.02 27.71 27.99
CA GLN A 42 -14.84 26.25 27.99
C GLN A 42 -15.18 25.66 26.62
N LYS A 43 -14.55 24.55 26.27
CA LYS A 43 -14.96 23.78 25.09
C LYS A 43 -16.33 23.17 25.36
N GLU A 44 -17.27 23.54 24.50
CA GLU A 44 -18.60 22.93 24.51
C GLU A 44 -18.60 21.69 23.61
N ALA A 45 -19.27 20.65 24.06
CA ALA A 45 -19.55 19.49 23.23
C ALA A 45 -20.86 19.76 22.46
N TYR A 46 -20.74 20.00 21.16
CA TYR A 46 -21.91 20.17 20.30
C TYR A 46 -22.57 18.83 20.06
N LEU A 47 -23.88 18.73 20.33
CA LEU A 47 -24.68 17.55 20.00
C LEU A 47 -25.12 17.65 18.54
N VAL A 48 -24.95 16.55 17.81
CA VAL A 48 -25.52 16.43 16.46
C VAL A 48 -27.00 16.08 16.60
N PRO A 49 -27.94 16.87 16.02
CA PRO A 49 -29.37 16.59 16.13
C PRO A 49 -29.73 15.22 15.55
N GLU A 50 -30.71 14.58 16.18
CA GLU A 50 -31.38 13.41 15.60
C GLU A 50 -32.27 13.82 14.43
N ASN A 51 -32.55 12.90 13.52
CA ASN A 51 -33.48 13.08 12.41
C ASN A 51 -34.33 11.83 12.22
N GLU A 52 -35.64 12.03 12.04
CA GLU A 52 -36.59 10.95 11.74
C GLU A 52 -36.49 10.54 10.28
N GLU A 53 -36.52 11.52 9.36
CA GLU A 53 -36.34 11.29 7.93
C GLU A 53 -34.86 11.37 7.52
N PRO A 54 -34.42 10.58 6.54
CA PRO A 54 -33.05 10.66 6.05
C PRO A 54 -32.70 12.04 5.50
N ILE A 55 -31.50 12.52 5.83
CA ILE A 55 -30.93 13.72 5.22
C ILE A 55 -30.15 13.28 3.98
N VAL A 56 -30.43 13.90 2.83
CA VAL A 56 -29.76 13.57 1.55
C VAL A 56 -28.93 14.77 1.09
N SER A 57 -27.67 14.52 0.71
CA SER A 57 -26.77 15.50 0.13
C SER A 57 -26.13 14.93 -1.13
N ILE A 58 -26.33 15.59 -2.26
CA ILE A 58 -25.79 15.17 -3.56
C ILE A 58 -24.82 16.24 -4.03
N PHE A 59 -23.62 15.83 -4.40
CA PHE A 59 -22.56 16.68 -4.89
C PHE A 59 -21.99 16.10 -6.19
N SER A 60 -21.78 16.97 -7.18
CA SER A 60 -21.13 16.60 -8.44
C SER A 60 -20.01 17.58 -8.79
N ASP A 61 -18.93 17.06 -9.34
CA ASP A 61 -17.76 17.85 -9.73
C ASP A 61 -17.09 17.22 -10.96
N PRO A 62 -16.64 18.03 -11.96
CA PRO A 62 -16.00 17.52 -13.17
C PRO A 62 -14.68 16.78 -12.94
N GLU A 63 -13.94 17.08 -11.85
CA GLU A 63 -12.68 16.42 -11.54
C GLU A 63 -12.85 15.16 -10.66
N MET A 64 -14.08 14.83 -10.28
CA MET A 64 -14.33 13.57 -9.58
C MET A 64 -14.03 12.36 -10.46
N THR A 65 -13.29 11.42 -9.88
CA THR A 65 -12.82 10.19 -10.56
C THR A 65 -13.61 8.95 -10.16
N ALA A 66 -14.66 9.10 -9.33
CA ALA A 66 -15.44 7.97 -8.84
C ALA A 66 -16.87 8.40 -8.47
N SER A 67 -17.83 7.52 -8.73
CA SER A 67 -19.21 7.64 -8.23
C SER A 67 -19.30 6.91 -6.89
N VAL A 68 -19.49 7.65 -5.80
CA VAL A 68 -19.49 7.12 -4.42
C VAL A 68 -20.77 7.54 -3.70
N MET A 69 -21.38 6.59 -3.00
CA MET A 69 -22.44 6.88 -2.05
C MET A 69 -22.02 6.42 -0.66
N ARG A 70 -22.36 7.22 0.37
CA ARG A 70 -22.19 6.82 1.77
C ARG A 70 -23.51 6.99 2.52
N LEU A 71 -23.88 5.95 3.24
CA LEU A 71 -24.96 5.97 4.21
C LEU A 71 -24.37 6.01 5.62
N PHE A 72 -24.65 7.05 6.35
CA PHE A 72 -24.28 7.20 7.76
C PHE A 72 -25.52 6.99 8.62
N ILE A 73 -25.38 6.22 9.69
CA ILE A 73 -26.40 6.03 10.74
C ILE A 73 -25.80 6.58 12.02
N LYS A 74 -26.36 7.66 12.52
CA LYS A 74 -25.88 8.34 13.73
C LYS A 74 -26.38 7.64 14.98
N ARG A 75 -25.51 7.54 15.98
CA ARG A 75 -25.86 7.07 17.32
C ARG A 75 -25.03 7.82 18.38
N PRO A 76 -25.52 7.97 19.61
CA PRO A 76 -24.73 8.54 20.69
C PRO A 76 -23.45 7.72 20.92
N ALA A 77 -22.32 8.41 21.06
CA ALA A 77 -21.07 7.77 21.48
C ALA A 77 -21.12 7.37 22.95
N LEU A 78 -20.34 6.36 23.30
CA LEU A 78 -20.13 6.02 24.71
C LEU A 78 -19.53 7.24 25.45
N PRO A 79 -20.13 7.67 26.58
CA PRO A 79 -19.59 8.80 27.33
C PRO A 79 -18.13 8.59 27.72
N LYS A 80 -17.29 9.62 27.52
CA LYS A 80 -15.83 9.57 27.71
C LYS A 80 -15.38 8.91 29.03
N GLN A 81 -16.17 9.04 30.08
CA GLN A 81 -15.87 8.43 31.39
C GLN A 81 -15.89 6.91 31.40
N TYR A 82 -16.49 6.27 30.40
CA TYR A 82 -16.54 4.82 30.26
C TYR A 82 -15.48 4.26 29.32
N ASN A 83 -14.73 5.12 28.63
CA ASN A 83 -13.74 4.67 27.62
C ASN A 83 -12.54 3.91 28.22
N ASN A 84 -12.30 4.02 29.52
CA ASN A 84 -11.27 3.25 30.22
C ASN A 84 -11.82 2.01 30.93
N LEU A 85 -13.06 1.66 30.67
CA LEU A 85 -13.71 0.49 31.24
C LEU A 85 -13.83 -0.64 30.21
N ILE A 86 -14.01 -1.85 30.72
CA ILE A 86 -14.23 -3.08 29.93
C ILE A 86 -15.35 -2.92 28.90
N ILE A 87 -16.40 -2.20 29.24
CA ILE A 87 -17.54 -1.97 28.33
C ILE A 87 -17.13 -1.30 27.01
N SER A 88 -16.17 -0.37 27.03
CA SER A 88 -15.66 0.26 25.81
C SER A 88 -14.97 -0.75 24.90
N GLN A 89 -14.14 -1.63 25.44
CA GLN A 89 -13.47 -2.68 24.67
C GLN A 89 -14.47 -3.68 24.06
N MET A 90 -15.54 -4.02 24.81
CA MET A 90 -16.61 -4.87 24.28
C MET A 90 -17.33 -4.21 23.10
N TYR A 91 -17.58 -2.91 23.16
CA TYR A 91 -18.16 -2.14 22.04
C TYR A 91 -17.24 -2.14 20.82
N ASP A 92 -15.94 -1.92 21.03
CA ASP A 92 -14.96 -1.90 19.95
C ASP A 92 -14.83 -3.28 19.28
N VAL A 93 -14.84 -4.36 20.07
CA VAL A 93 -14.83 -5.73 19.55
C VAL A 93 -16.11 -6.02 18.75
N LEU A 94 -17.30 -5.69 19.27
CA LEU A 94 -18.57 -5.90 18.56
C LEU A 94 -18.63 -5.10 17.25
N ASN A 95 -18.19 -3.83 17.25
CA ASN A 95 -18.12 -3.01 16.05
C ASN A 95 -17.18 -3.65 15.02
N SER A 96 -15.96 -3.99 15.43
CA SER A 96 -14.94 -4.57 14.54
C SER A 96 -15.36 -5.92 13.96
N TYR A 97 -15.97 -6.76 14.80
CA TYR A 97 -16.49 -8.08 14.40
C TYR A 97 -17.59 -7.97 13.35
N THR A 98 -18.58 -7.10 13.63
CA THR A 98 -19.71 -6.87 12.74
C THR A 98 -19.24 -6.27 11.41
N SER A 99 -18.32 -5.28 11.46
CA SER A 99 -17.75 -4.67 10.26
C SER A 99 -16.94 -5.68 9.44
N ALA A 100 -16.15 -6.55 10.08
CA ALA A 100 -15.37 -7.57 9.37
C ALA A 100 -16.26 -8.53 8.58
N MET A 101 -17.29 -9.09 9.23
CA MET A 101 -18.21 -10.02 8.56
C MET A 101 -19.06 -9.33 7.48
N ALA A 102 -19.48 -8.08 7.70
CA ALA A 102 -20.16 -7.28 6.67
C ALA A 102 -19.28 -7.04 5.45
N ASN A 103 -18.00 -6.68 5.68
CA ASN A 103 -17.03 -6.43 4.62
C ASN A 103 -16.71 -7.69 3.82
N ASP A 104 -16.64 -8.87 4.46
CA ASP A 104 -16.44 -10.13 3.76
C ASP A 104 -17.58 -10.38 2.75
N ARG A 105 -18.86 -10.19 3.15
CA ARG A 105 -20.00 -10.32 2.22
C ARG A 105 -19.98 -9.30 1.10
N MET A 106 -19.66 -8.03 1.41
CA MET A 106 -19.56 -6.98 0.40
C MET A 106 -18.45 -7.27 -0.61
N ASN A 107 -17.31 -7.77 -0.16
CA ASN A 107 -16.21 -8.21 -1.02
C ASN A 107 -16.61 -9.41 -1.90
N GLU A 108 -17.35 -10.38 -1.37
CA GLU A 108 -17.87 -11.48 -2.16
C GLU A 108 -18.80 -11.00 -3.29
N ILE A 109 -19.65 -10.00 -3.03
CA ILE A 109 -20.51 -9.41 -4.05
C ILE A 109 -19.67 -8.65 -5.10
N ALA A 110 -18.66 -7.86 -4.67
CA ALA A 110 -17.80 -7.12 -5.58
C ALA A 110 -16.96 -8.02 -6.51
N MET A 111 -16.66 -9.24 -6.09
CA MET A 111 -15.91 -10.22 -6.88
C MET A 111 -16.79 -11.07 -7.79
N GLN A 112 -18.12 -10.90 -7.77
CA GLN A 112 -19.00 -11.64 -8.67
C GLN A 112 -19.01 -11.04 -10.07
N PRO A 113 -19.28 -11.85 -11.10
CA PRO A 113 -19.58 -11.34 -12.43
C PRO A 113 -20.73 -10.36 -12.40
N ASP A 114 -20.66 -9.32 -13.21
CA ASP A 114 -21.69 -8.28 -13.23
C ASP A 114 -22.01 -7.68 -11.85
N ALA A 115 -20.96 -7.56 -11.01
CA ALA A 115 -21.08 -6.97 -9.67
C ALA A 115 -21.74 -5.58 -9.74
N PRO A 116 -22.72 -5.29 -8.86
CA PRO A 116 -23.45 -4.03 -8.87
C PRO A 116 -22.61 -2.83 -8.42
N PHE A 117 -21.41 -3.06 -7.93
CA PHE A 117 -20.46 -2.06 -7.48
C PHE A 117 -19.03 -2.55 -7.63
N LEU A 118 -18.08 -1.60 -7.67
CA LEU A 118 -16.66 -1.87 -7.72
C LEU A 118 -16.08 -2.26 -6.35
N SER A 119 -16.57 -1.59 -5.31
CA SER A 119 -16.22 -1.86 -3.93
C SER A 119 -17.32 -1.38 -2.99
N ALA A 120 -17.46 -2.03 -1.85
CA ALA A 120 -18.29 -1.55 -0.77
C ALA A 120 -17.66 -1.93 0.58
N GLY A 121 -18.04 -1.19 1.63
CA GLY A 121 -17.54 -1.46 2.97
C GLY A 121 -18.42 -0.85 4.04
N MET A 122 -18.34 -1.45 5.24
CA MET A 122 -18.99 -0.99 6.46
C MET A 122 -17.96 -0.75 7.55
N ASP A 123 -18.09 0.35 8.26
CA ASP A 123 -17.32 0.64 9.47
C ASP A 123 -18.21 1.25 10.53
N SER A 124 -17.84 1.12 11.82
CA SER A 124 -18.67 1.55 12.92
C SER A 124 -17.85 2.03 14.12
N GLY A 125 -18.29 3.14 14.73
CA GLY A 125 -17.63 3.79 15.86
C GLY A 125 -17.46 5.29 15.63
N ASN A 126 -16.48 5.91 16.28
CA ASN A 126 -16.12 7.33 16.05
C ASN A 126 -15.19 7.47 14.84
N ILE A 127 -15.65 7.00 13.68
CA ILE A 127 -14.83 6.80 12.47
C ILE A 127 -14.36 8.11 11.82
N LEU A 128 -15.17 9.16 11.84
CA LEU A 128 -14.78 10.46 11.26
C LEU A 128 -13.98 11.34 12.24
N GLY A 129 -14.02 11.05 13.54
CA GLY A 129 -13.33 11.83 14.56
C GLY A 129 -13.79 13.31 14.66
N VAL A 130 -14.89 13.67 14.02
CA VAL A 130 -15.37 15.06 13.92
C VAL A 130 -16.08 15.49 15.21
N ASN A 131 -16.85 14.62 15.81
CA ASN A 131 -17.60 14.91 17.02
C ASN A 131 -17.41 13.80 18.08
N PRO A 132 -16.90 14.13 19.27
CA PRO A 132 -16.65 13.14 20.32
C PRO A 132 -17.91 12.59 20.97
N THR A 133 -19.08 13.17 20.73
CA THR A 133 -20.37 12.74 21.29
C THR A 133 -21.16 11.84 20.35
N GLN A 134 -20.64 11.61 19.12
CA GLN A 134 -21.35 10.92 18.06
C GLN A 134 -20.52 9.77 17.49
N ASP A 135 -21.06 8.56 17.57
CA ASP A 135 -20.63 7.44 16.77
C ASP A 135 -21.44 7.33 15.48
N LEU A 136 -20.87 6.69 14.49
CA LEU A 136 -21.48 6.46 13.18
C LEU A 136 -21.37 4.97 12.83
N THR A 137 -22.38 4.46 12.14
CA THR A 137 -22.19 3.34 11.22
C THR A 137 -22.16 3.92 9.83
N MET A 138 -21.08 3.73 9.10
CA MET A 138 -20.93 4.14 7.72
C MET A 138 -20.96 2.92 6.82
N VAL A 139 -21.80 2.96 5.79
CA VAL A 139 -21.76 1.99 4.69
C VAL A 139 -21.46 2.79 3.43
N ALA A 140 -20.37 2.47 2.76
CA ALA A 140 -19.93 3.14 1.55
C ALA A 140 -19.98 2.18 0.36
N VAL A 141 -20.34 2.69 -0.81
CA VAL A 141 -20.30 1.95 -2.06
C VAL A 141 -19.73 2.82 -3.17
N GLN A 142 -18.79 2.27 -3.93
CA GLN A 142 -18.23 2.86 -5.13
C GLN A 142 -18.69 2.08 -6.34
N THR A 143 -19.20 2.80 -7.35
CA THR A 143 -19.77 2.18 -8.55
C THR A 143 -19.10 2.68 -9.82
N ARG A 144 -19.42 2.02 -10.93
CA ARG A 144 -19.18 2.58 -12.26
C ARG A 144 -20.11 3.78 -12.47
N ASP A 145 -19.70 4.68 -13.37
CA ASP A 145 -20.53 5.82 -13.74
C ASP A 145 -21.89 5.34 -14.30
N GLY A 146 -22.96 5.99 -13.84
CA GLY A 146 -24.32 5.63 -14.20
C GLY A 146 -24.93 4.43 -13.44
N GLU A 147 -24.16 3.70 -12.65
CA GLU A 147 -24.64 2.52 -11.90
C GLU A 147 -24.90 2.79 -10.41
N LEU A 148 -24.80 4.04 -9.95
CA LEU A 148 -24.90 4.37 -8.53
C LEU A 148 -26.19 3.85 -7.86
N LEU A 149 -27.33 4.03 -8.51
CA LEU A 149 -28.62 3.56 -7.98
C LEU A 149 -28.70 2.04 -7.88
N ARG A 150 -28.06 1.30 -8.82
CA ARG A 150 -27.94 -0.16 -8.79
C ARG A 150 -27.09 -0.61 -7.62
N GLY A 151 -25.92 0.03 -7.44
CA GLY A 151 -25.03 -0.26 -6.30
C GLY A 151 -25.67 0.08 -4.96
N TYR A 152 -26.36 1.20 -4.88
CA TYR A 152 -27.10 1.61 -3.70
C TYR A 152 -28.19 0.58 -3.32
N LYS A 153 -28.99 0.13 -4.28
CA LYS A 153 -30.00 -0.90 -4.04
C LYS A 153 -29.37 -2.18 -3.52
N ALA A 154 -28.31 -2.67 -4.14
CA ALA A 154 -27.65 -3.90 -3.75
C ALA A 154 -27.08 -3.84 -2.32
N ILE A 155 -26.48 -2.70 -1.92
CA ILE A 155 -25.96 -2.55 -0.57
C ILE A 155 -27.06 -2.46 0.48
N LEU A 156 -28.18 -1.81 0.17
CA LEU A 156 -29.36 -1.78 1.06
C LEU A 156 -29.97 -3.17 1.22
N GLU A 157 -30.05 -3.96 0.15
CA GLU A 157 -30.51 -5.35 0.22
C GLU A 157 -29.63 -6.20 1.14
N GLU A 158 -28.29 -6.03 1.04
CA GLU A 158 -27.38 -6.76 1.91
C GLU A 158 -27.48 -6.31 3.38
N MET A 159 -27.65 -5.00 3.62
CA MET A 159 -27.92 -4.47 4.96
C MET A 159 -29.21 -5.05 5.55
N GLU A 160 -30.28 -5.15 4.73
CA GLU A 160 -31.55 -5.77 5.17
C GLU A 160 -31.39 -7.28 5.46
N LYS A 161 -30.57 -8.01 4.68
CA LYS A 161 -30.23 -9.41 4.98
C LYS A 161 -29.54 -9.54 6.32
N MET A 162 -28.48 -8.73 6.56
CA MET A 162 -27.75 -8.71 7.84
C MET A 162 -28.67 -8.36 9.01
N LYS A 163 -29.55 -7.38 8.85
CA LYS A 163 -30.49 -6.93 9.89
C LYS A 163 -31.54 -7.98 10.22
N ARG A 164 -32.14 -8.64 9.20
CA ARG A 164 -33.23 -9.62 9.39
C ARG A 164 -32.75 -10.99 9.83
N TYR A 165 -31.69 -11.47 9.22
CA TYR A 165 -31.22 -12.85 9.38
C TYR A 165 -29.91 -12.96 10.17
N GLY A 166 -29.15 -11.86 10.32
CA GLY A 166 -27.84 -11.86 10.96
C GLY A 166 -26.77 -12.52 10.10
N PHE A 167 -25.73 -12.93 10.77
CA PHE A 167 -24.60 -13.69 10.22
C PHE A 167 -24.76 -15.18 10.52
N THR A 168 -24.03 -16.03 9.77
CA THR A 168 -24.01 -17.47 9.95
C THR A 168 -22.95 -17.89 10.97
N GLN A 169 -23.07 -19.13 11.50
CA GLN A 169 -22.06 -19.67 12.43
C GLN A 169 -20.67 -19.78 11.77
N SER A 170 -20.61 -20.14 10.48
CA SER A 170 -19.34 -20.28 9.75
C SER A 170 -18.63 -18.94 9.54
N GLU A 171 -19.35 -17.84 9.26
CA GLU A 171 -18.78 -16.49 9.21
C GLU A 171 -18.21 -16.09 10.57
N PHE A 172 -19.01 -16.30 11.63
CA PHE A 172 -18.61 -16.00 13.00
C PHE A 172 -17.34 -16.76 13.41
N ASP A 173 -17.26 -18.07 13.13
CA ASP A 173 -16.13 -18.91 13.50
C ASP A 173 -14.85 -18.50 12.76
N ARG A 174 -14.94 -18.13 11.47
CA ARG A 174 -13.81 -17.61 10.68
C ARG A 174 -13.30 -16.29 11.25
N THR A 175 -14.19 -15.35 11.50
CA THR A 175 -13.84 -14.06 12.08
C THR A 175 -13.22 -14.23 13.47
N LYS A 176 -13.77 -15.14 14.29
CA LYS A 176 -13.19 -15.48 15.60
C LYS A 176 -11.76 -16.00 15.50
N ALA A 177 -11.52 -16.92 14.58
CA ALA A 177 -10.18 -17.45 14.35
C ALA A 177 -9.19 -16.36 13.92
N GLU A 178 -9.62 -15.42 13.07
CA GLU A 178 -8.79 -14.32 12.62
C GLU A 178 -8.47 -13.31 13.73
N PHE A 179 -9.46 -12.94 14.55
CA PHE A 179 -9.25 -12.00 15.66
C PHE A 179 -8.37 -12.61 16.76
N LEU A 180 -8.55 -13.90 17.08
CA LEU A 180 -7.65 -14.61 18.01
C LEU A 180 -6.23 -14.66 17.48
N ARG A 181 -6.04 -14.94 16.18
CA ARG A 181 -4.74 -14.90 15.52
C ARG A 181 -4.09 -13.51 15.61
N GLN A 182 -4.87 -12.44 15.39
CA GLN A 182 -4.37 -11.06 15.48
C GLN A 182 -3.96 -10.72 16.92
N ALA A 183 -4.73 -11.12 17.92
CA ALA A 183 -4.37 -10.92 19.33
C ALA A 183 -3.07 -11.67 19.68
N GLU A 184 -2.92 -12.93 19.23
CA GLU A 184 -1.69 -13.72 19.40
C GLU A 184 -0.48 -13.02 18.74
N ALA A 185 -0.63 -12.53 17.49
CA ALA A 185 0.42 -11.86 16.76
C ALA A 185 0.82 -10.53 17.43
N THR A 186 -0.14 -9.75 17.90
CA THR A 186 0.11 -8.51 18.64
C THR A 186 0.90 -8.78 19.92
N TYR A 187 0.51 -9.80 20.67
CA TYR A 187 1.24 -10.19 21.88
C TYR A 187 2.63 -10.75 21.58
N ALA A 188 2.80 -11.55 20.54
CA ALA A 188 4.09 -12.07 20.11
C ALA A 188 5.09 -10.93 19.78
N ASN A 189 4.61 -9.88 19.10
CA ASN A 189 5.39 -8.72 18.68
C ASN A 189 5.41 -7.57 19.72
N ARG A 190 5.00 -7.81 20.97
CA ARG A 190 4.88 -6.75 21.99
C ARG A 190 6.17 -6.01 22.34
N ASN A 191 7.31 -6.62 22.06
CA ASN A 191 8.62 -6.03 22.30
C ASN A 191 9.16 -5.23 21.09
N ASP A 192 8.45 -5.28 19.96
CA ASP A 192 8.86 -4.68 18.68
C ASP A 192 8.14 -3.33 18.43
N LEU A 193 7.48 -2.80 19.48
CA LEU A 193 6.75 -1.54 19.41
C LEU A 193 7.73 -0.37 19.25
N THR A 194 7.44 0.49 18.28
CA THR A 194 8.20 1.73 18.03
C THR A 194 7.81 2.84 19.02
N ASN A 195 8.72 3.81 19.23
CA ASN A 195 8.41 5.00 20.02
C ASN A 195 7.16 5.72 19.52
N GLY A 196 6.94 5.75 18.20
CA GLY A 196 5.75 6.36 17.58
C GLY A 196 4.45 5.66 17.99
N GLN A 197 4.44 4.34 18.12
CA GLN A 197 3.27 3.58 18.57
C GLN A 197 2.94 3.89 20.05
N TYR A 198 3.94 3.99 20.91
CA TYR A 198 3.73 4.43 22.30
C TYR A 198 3.17 5.86 22.37
N VAL A 199 3.69 6.79 21.54
CA VAL A 199 3.15 8.16 21.44
C VAL A 199 1.66 8.12 21.10
N GLN A 200 1.23 7.31 20.12
CA GLN A 200 -0.19 7.21 19.75
C GLN A 200 -1.05 6.65 20.90
N THR A 201 -0.57 5.64 21.63
CA THR A 201 -1.26 5.09 22.79
C THR A 201 -1.49 6.16 23.87
N TYR A 202 -0.45 6.92 24.22
CA TYR A 202 -0.56 7.98 25.22
C TYR A 202 -1.46 9.15 24.76
N LEU A 203 -1.41 9.51 23.47
CA LEU A 203 -2.31 10.51 22.89
C LEU A 203 -3.77 10.04 22.88
N ALA A 204 -4.03 8.77 22.59
CA ALA A 204 -5.38 8.20 22.66
C ALA A 204 -5.92 8.22 24.10
N ASN A 205 -5.11 7.84 25.08
CA ASN A 205 -5.48 7.98 26.49
C ASN A 205 -5.80 9.41 26.86
N TYR A 206 -4.94 10.37 26.53
CA TYR A 206 -5.18 11.80 26.83
C TYR A 206 -6.44 12.34 26.17
N LYS A 207 -6.62 12.09 24.87
CA LYS A 207 -7.74 12.62 24.09
C LYS A 207 -9.07 11.94 24.43
N LYS A 208 -9.06 10.62 24.51
CA LYS A 208 -10.27 9.78 24.56
C LYS A 208 -10.48 9.09 25.91
N ASN A 209 -9.54 9.19 26.86
CA ASN A 209 -9.58 8.46 28.15
C ASN A 209 -9.57 6.92 27.94
N THR A 210 -8.89 6.43 26.93
CA THR A 210 -8.78 4.98 26.70
C THR A 210 -7.91 4.30 27.76
N ALA A 211 -8.21 3.06 28.10
CA ALA A 211 -7.37 2.28 29.00
C ALA A 211 -5.96 2.06 28.41
N MET A 212 -4.98 1.94 29.29
CA MET A 212 -3.61 1.56 28.94
C MET A 212 -3.24 0.33 29.79
N ALA A 213 -3.49 -0.84 29.26
CA ALA A 213 -3.06 -2.09 29.86
C ALA A 213 -1.65 -2.47 29.37
N ASP A 214 -0.90 -3.23 30.17
CA ASP A 214 0.29 -3.89 29.65
C ASP A 214 -0.09 -4.98 28.62
N ALA A 215 0.87 -5.38 27.80
CA ALA A 215 0.60 -6.29 26.67
C ALA A 215 0.04 -7.64 27.10
N GLU A 216 0.45 -8.18 28.25
CA GLU A 216 -0.06 -9.47 28.76
C GLU A 216 -1.51 -9.33 29.24
N THR A 217 -1.80 -8.29 30.00
CA THR A 217 -3.16 -7.97 30.45
C THR A 217 -4.09 -7.74 29.27
N GLN A 218 -3.67 -6.95 28.26
CA GLN A 218 -4.47 -6.70 27.05
C GLN A 218 -4.75 -8.01 26.30
N TYR A 219 -3.73 -8.83 26.06
CA TYR A 219 -3.88 -10.11 25.38
C TYR A 219 -4.86 -11.05 26.09
N ASN A 220 -4.74 -11.14 27.43
CA ASN A 220 -5.63 -11.99 28.21
C ASN A 220 -7.08 -11.49 28.18
N LEU A 221 -7.30 -10.18 28.20
CA LEU A 221 -8.62 -9.57 28.06
C LEU A 221 -9.19 -9.83 26.67
N ASP A 222 -8.44 -9.56 25.61
CA ASP A 222 -8.87 -9.79 24.23
C ASP A 222 -9.27 -11.26 24.02
N LYS A 223 -8.45 -12.18 24.50
CA LYS A 223 -8.74 -13.62 24.41
C LYS A 223 -10.01 -13.99 25.18
N GLN A 224 -10.17 -13.50 26.40
CA GLN A 224 -11.35 -13.77 27.22
C GLN A 224 -12.62 -13.25 26.55
N TYR A 225 -12.58 -12.05 25.95
CA TYR A 225 -13.74 -11.48 25.24
C TYR A 225 -14.07 -12.24 23.98
N LEU A 226 -13.06 -12.54 23.16
CA LEU A 226 -13.26 -13.28 21.93
C LEU A 226 -13.79 -14.71 22.21
N GLU A 227 -13.33 -15.36 23.28
CA GLU A 227 -13.84 -16.67 23.68
C GLU A 227 -15.29 -16.61 24.21
N ALA A 228 -15.65 -15.55 24.94
CA ALA A 228 -16.98 -15.36 25.52
C ALA A 228 -18.02 -14.87 24.50
N LEU A 229 -17.59 -14.17 23.44
CA LEU A 229 -18.46 -13.61 22.41
C LEU A 229 -19.22 -14.73 21.68
N THR A 230 -20.53 -14.53 21.50
CA THR A 230 -21.41 -15.44 20.79
C THR A 230 -21.95 -14.85 19.48
N LEU A 231 -22.41 -15.71 18.58
CA LEU A 231 -23.09 -15.27 17.35
C LEU A 231 -24.35 -14.45 17.67
N ASP A 232 -25.09 -14.81 18.72
CA ASP A 232 -26.30 -14.08 19.12
C ASP A 232 -25.99 -12.65 19.56
N ASP A 233 -24.84 -12.41 20.24
CA ASP A 233 -24.40 -11.07 20.63
C ASP A 233 -24.16 -10.21 19.39
N VAL A 234 -23.44 -10.75 18.39
CA VAL A 234 -23.12 -10.04 17.15
C VAL A 234 -24.39 -9.80 16.32
N ASN A 235 -25.30 -10.79 16.26
CA ASN A 235 -26.57 -10.65 15.54
C ASN A 235 -27.52 -9.67 16.24
N ALA A 236 -27.47 -9.55 17.54
CA ALA A 236 -28.19 -8.50 18.28
C ALA A 236 -27.57 -7.12 18.01
N TRP A 237 -26.24 -7.07 17.92
CA TRP A 237 -25.51 -5.81 17.70
C TRP A 237 -25.74 -5.25 16.30
N VAL A 238 -25.66 -6.05 15.23
CA VAL A 238 -25.89 -5.58 13.86
C VAL A 238 -27.29 -4.97 13.68
N LYS A 239 -28.30 -5.49 14.40
CA LYS A 239 -29.65 -4.91 14.39
C LYS A 239 -29.67 -3.50 14.99
N GLN A 240 -28.83 -3.23 16.00
CA GLN A 240 -28.71 -1.91 16.61
C GLN A 240 -27.89 -0.95 15.72
N LEU A 241 -26.93 -1.45 14.95
CA LEU A 241 -26.16 -0.64 14.03
C LEU A 241 -26.95 -0.19 12.79
N LEU A 242 -27.87 -1.01 12.31
CA LEU A 242 -28.61 -0.81 11.05
C LEU A 242 -30.06 -0.34 11.29
N THR A 243 -30.22 0.75 12.07
CA THR A 243 -31.51 1.36 12.32
C THR A 243 -32.02 2.20 11.14
N PRO A 244 -33.33 2.33 10.95
CA PRO A 244 -33.90 3.16 9.88
C PRO A 244 -33.89 4.65 10.19
N GLU A 245 -33.74 5.04 11.45
CA GLU A 245 -33.69 6.43 11.91
C GLU A 245 -32.26 6.97 11.89
N ASN A 246 -32.12 8.29 12.02
CA ASN A 246 -30.84 8.98 12.12
C ASN A 246 -29.89 8.80 10.91
N GLN A 247 -30.45 8.58 9.73
CA GLN A 247 -29.71 8.32 8.50
C GLN A 247 -29.32 9.62 7.78
N VAL A 248 -28.08 9.65 7.24
CA VAL A 248 -27.59 10.68 6.33
C VAL A 248 -27.02 9.96 5.12
N ILE A 249 -27.49 10.34 3.92
CA ILE A 249 -27.05 9.77 2.64
C ILE A 249 -26.26 10.85 1.91
N THR A 250 -25.01 10.60 1.60
CA THR A 250 -24.19 11.48 0.74
C THR A 250 -23.88 10.77 -0.56
N VAL A 251 -23.97 11.53 -1.64
CA VAL A 251 -23.67 11.09 -2.99
C VAL A 251 -22.65 12.04 -3.61
N GLU A 252 -21.59 11.47 -4.14
CA GLU A 252 -20.52 12.16 -4.84
C GLU A 252 -20.38 11.52 -6.22
N VAL A 253 -20.58 12.30 -7.29
CA VAL A 253 -20.54 11.77 -8.66
C VAL A 253 -19.78 12.71 -9.60
N PRO A 254 -19.10 12.16 -10.62
CA PRO A 254 -18.49 12.97 -11.67
C PRO A 254 -19.54 13.77 -12.44
N LYS A 255 -19.25 15.04 -12.72
CA LYS A 255 -20.08 15.86 -13.61
C LYS A 255 -19.59 15.71 -15.05
N LYS A 256 -20.22 14.81 -15.80
CA LYS A 256 -19.85 14.46 -17.18
C LYS A 256 -21.06 14.55 -18.12
N GLU A 257 -20.81 14.88 -19.39
CA GLU A 257 -21.84 14.85 -20.42
C GLU A 257 -22.42 13.43 -20.55
N GLY A 258 -23.73 13.32 -20.55
CA GLY A 258 -24.45 12.04 -20.62
C GLY A 258 -24.61 11.29 -19.32
N LEU A 259 -23.99 11.73 -18.23
CA LEU A 259 -24.20 11.17 -16.90
C LEU A 259 -25.30 11.93 -16.16
N THR A 260 -26.35 11.21 -15.75
CA THR A 260 -27.45 11.79 -14.99
C THR A 260 -27.17 11.65 -13.50
N GLU A 261 -27.23 12.78 -12.79
CA GLU A 261 -27.12 12.78 -11.32
C GLU A 261 -28.36 12.09 -10.71
N PRO A 262 -28.20 11.23 -9.69
CA PRO A 262 -29.35 10.69 -8.97
C PRO A 262 -30.08 11.80 -8.22
N THR A 263 -31.37 11.64 -8.04
CA THR A 263 -32.20 12.57 -7.27
C THR A 263 -32.47 12.04 -5.85
N GLU A 264 -32.72 12.95 -4.92
CA GLU A 264 -33.17 12.59 -3.56
C GLU A 264 -34.40 11.66 -3.60
N ALA A 265 -35.36 11.94 -4.48
CA ALA A 265 -36.58 11.16 -4.63
C ALA A 265 -36.29 9.72 -5.05
N GLU A 266 -35.36 9.49 -5.97
CA GLU A 266 -34.96 8.14 -6.41
C GLU A 266 -34.27 7.37 -5.28
N LEU A 267 -33.36 8.01 -4.54
CA LEU A 267 -32.67 7.39 -3.40
C LEU A 267 -33.66 6.98 -2.31
N LEU A 268 -34.61 7.85 -1.94
CA LEU A 268 -35.63 7.56 -0.94
C LEU A 268 -36.64 6.50 -1.41
N ALA A 269 -36.97 6.47 -2.71
CA ALA A 269 -37.83 5.46 -3.29
C ALA A 269 -37.18 4.06 -3.24
N ILE A 270 -35.91 3.92 -3.64
CA ILE A 270 -35.15 2.67 -3.58
C ILE A 270 -35.06 2.18 -2.13
N ARG A 271 -34.74 3.09 -1.19
CA ARG A 271 -34.70 2.76 0.23
C ARG A 271 -36.04 2.17 0.71
N SER A 272 -37.14 2.82 0.38
CA SER A 272 -38.47 2.39 0.78
C SER A 272 -38.85 1.04 0.14
N GLU A 273 -38.51 0.85 -1.13
CA GLU A 273 -38.70 -0.42 -1.85
C GLU A 273 -37.97 -1.56 -1.16
N VAL A 274 -36.65 -1.39 -0.88
CA VAL A 274 -35.82 -2.43 -0.26
C VAL A 274 -36.31 -2.76 1.16
N MET A 275 -36.66 -1.76 1.95
CA MET A 275 -37.20 -1.99 3.29
C MET A 275 -38.51 -2.78 3.29
N ALA A 276 -39.34 -2.63 2.25
CA ALA A 276 -40.58 -3.35 2.07
C ALA A 276 -40.40 -4.71 1.36
N SER A 277 -39.25 -4.93 0.71
CA SER A 277 -38.98 -6.13 -0.08
C SER A 277 -38.77 -7.38 0.79
N ASN A 278 -38.88 -8.54 0.15
CA ASN A 278 -38.54 -9.81 0.76
C ASN A 278 -37.14 -10.22 0.28
N VAL A 279 -36.12 -10.00 1.12
CA VAL A 279 -34.74 -10.42 0.82
C VAL A 279 -34.52 -11.86 1.33
N GLU A 280 -33.72 -12.65 0.61
CA GLU A 280 -33.35 -14.00 1.03
C GLU A 280 -32.13 -13.98 1.97
N ALA A 281 -32.06 -14.95 2.89
CA ALA A 281 -30.92 -15.08 3.79
C ALA A 281 -29.63 -15.40 3.01
N TYR A 282 -28.51 -14.86 3.48
CA TYR A 282 -27.21 -15.18 2.94
C TYR A 282 -26.89 -16.67 3.05
N GLN A 283 -26.32 -17.24 1.99
CA GLN A 283 -25.86 -18.64 1.93
C GLN A 283 -24.33 -18.67 1.93
N ASP A 284 -23.74 -19.22 2.97
CA ASP A 284 -22.28 -19.33 3.08
C ASP A 284 -21.77 -20.63 2.41
N ASN A 285 -21.27 -20.49 1.19
CA ASN A 285 -20.68 -21.60 0.45
C ASN A 285 -19.20 -21.76 0.88
N THR A 286 -18.94 -22.67 1.80
CA THR A 286 -17.57 -23.00 2.22
C THR A 286 -17.09 -24.31 1.60
N VAL A 287 -15.82 -24.32 1.15
CA VAL A 287 -15.13 -25.52 0.70
C VAL A 287 -14.13 -25.93 1.77
N SER A 288 -14.30 -27.14 2.33
CA SER A 288 -13.38 -27.71 3.33
C SER A 288 -12.55 -28.83 2.70
N GLU A 289 -11.58 -28.45 1.89
CA GLU A 289 -10.69 -29.41 1.23
C GLU A 289 -9.23 -29.02 1.46
N PRO A 290 -8.27 -29.98 1.46
CA PRO A 290 -6.86 -29.62 1.61
C PRO A 290 -6.37 -28.79 0.42
N LEU A 291 -5.47 -27.81 0.68
CA LEU A 291 -4.88 -26.95 -0.36
C LEU A 291 -4.21 -27.77 -1.46
N ILE A 292 -3.53 -28.83 -1.11
CA ILE A 292 -2.99 -29.83 -2.08
C ILE A 292 -3.87 -31.05 -2.02
N PRO A 293 -4.50 -31.48 -3.14
CA PRO A 293 -5.30 -32.70 -3.19
C PRO A 293 -4.55 -33.92 -2.69
N ALA A 294 -5.22 -34.80 -1.96
CA ALA A 294 -4.60 -35.95 -1.29
C ALA A 294 -3.99 -37.00 -2.26
N ASP A 295 -4.44 -37.03 -3.52
CA ASP A 295 -3.93 -37.90 -4.59
C ASP A 295 -2.62 -37.37 -5.20
N ILE A 296 -2.26 -36.09 -4.98
CA ILE A 296 -1.01 -35.53 -5.45
C ILE A 296 0.15 -36.03 -4.58
N LYS A 297 1.05 -36.79 -5.18
CA LYS A 297 2.26 -37.30 -4.52
C LYS A 297 3.42 -36.32 -4.69
N LEU A 298 3.78 -35.64 -3.60
CA LEU A 298 4.96 -34.77 -3.55
C LEU A 298 6.22 -35.66 -3.51
N LYS A 299 7.03 -35.62 -4.58
CA LYS A 299 8.25 -36.46 -4.71
C LYS A 299 9.39 -35.96 -3.86
N GLY A 300 9.44 -34.62 -3.64
CA GLY A 300 10.53 -33.97 -2.93
C GLY A 300 11.87 -34.00 -3.69
N SER A 301 12.82 -33.20 -3.18
CA SER A 301 14.22 -33.24 -3.62
C SER A 301 15.10 -32.88 -2.42
N PRO A 302 15.95 -33.79 -1.92
CA PRO A 302 16.74 -33.53 -0.74
C PRO A 302 17.84 -32.50 -1.01
N VAL A 303 18.31 -31.84 0.05
CA VAL A 303 19.47 -30.94 0.00
C VAL A 303 20.72 -31.76 -0.38
N LYS A 304 21.39 -31.31 -1.45
CA LYS A 304 22.65 -31.91 -1.96
C LYS A 304 23.88 -31.19 -1.41
N LYS A 305 23.79 -29.87 -1.21
CA LYS A 305 24.89 -29.03 -0.71
C LYS A 305 24.35 -27.99 0.26
N THR A 306 25.09 -27.78 1.34
CA THR A 306 24.88 -26.72 2.30
C THR A 306 26.13 -25.84 2.35
N ALA A 307 25.97 -24.53 2.37
CA ALA A 307 27.03 -23.56 2.60
C ALA A 307 26.53 -22.48 3.57
N TYR A 308 27.42 -21.95 4.38
CA TYR A 308 27.14 -20.85 5.29
C TYR A 308 27.94 -19.61 4.85
N ASN A 309 27.29 -18.46 4.83
CA ASN A 309 27.92 -17.17 4.56
C ASN A 309 28.01 -16.39 5.87
N GLU A 310 29.23 -16.23 6.37
CA GLU A 310 29.49 -15.54 7.64
C GLU A 310 29.20 -14.04 7.57
N ASP A 311 29.44 -13.40 6.41
CA ASP A 311 29.23 -11.95 6.22
C ASP A 311 27.76 -11.55 6.40
N LEU A 312 26.85 -12.38 5.88
CA LEU A 312 25.42 -12.13 5.93
C LEU A 312 24.69 -12.93 7.02
N GLY A 313 25.33 -13.92 7.59
CA GLY A 313 24.69 -14.89 8.50
C GLY A 313 23.58 -15.67 7.78
N THR A 314 23.82 -16.11 6.54
CA THR A 314 22.85 -16.84 5.73
C THR A 314 23.29 -18.27 5.49
N THR A 315 22.32 -19.19 5.45
CA THR A 315 22.55 -20.59 5.03
C THR A 315 22.03 -20.77 3.61
N GLU A 316 22.87 -21.30 2.73
CA GLU A 316 22.51 -21.66 1.35
C GLU A 316 22.34 -23.15 1.22
N TRP A 317 21.22 -23.59 0.65
CA TRP A 317 20.96 -24.98 0.24
C TRP A 317 20.80 -25.08 -1.26
N ILE A 318 21.46 -26.08 -1.85
CA ILE A 318 21.23 -26.50 -3.23
C ILE A 318 20.57 -27.87 -3.18
N LEU A 319 19.35 -27.95 -3.70
CA LEU A 319 18.62 -29.21 -3.79
C LEU A 319 19.20 -30.12 -4.90
N LYS A 320 18.87 -31.42 -4.86
CA LYS A 320 19.32 -32.40 -5.89
C LYS A 320 18.83 -32.04 -7.29
N ASN A 321 17.67 -31.44 -7.41
CA ASN A 321 17.09 -30.92 -8.65
C ASN A 321 17.67 -29.59 -9.12
N GLY A 322 18.66 -29.02 -8.43
CA GLY A 322 19.35 -27.80 -8.79
C GLY A 322 18.72 -26.50 -8.25
N VAL A 323 17.64 -26.58 -7.52
CA VAL A 323 16.98 -25.39 -6.94
C VAL A 323 17.85 -24.80 -5.82
N LYS A 324 18.00 -23.47 -5.83
CA LYS A 324 18.77 -22.71 -4.85
C LYS A 324 17.86 -22.08 -3.81
N ILE A 325 18.22 -22.24 -2.54
CA ILE A 325 17.51 -21.69 -1.40
C ILE A 325 18.50 -20.95 -0.49
N ILE A 326 18.12 -19.76 -0.05
CA ILE A 326 18.89 -18.96 0.92
C ILE A 326 18.01 -18.73 2.13
N VAL A 327 18.54 -18.91 3.32
CA VAL A 327 17.81 -18.70 4.57
C VAL A 327 18.60 -17.72 5.44
N LYS A 328 17.95 -16.64 5.84
CA LYS A 328 18.43 -15.65 6.81
C LYS A 328 17.54 -15.70 8.04
N PRO A 329 17.88 -16.51 9.06
CA PRO A 329 17.20 -16.47 10.35
C PRO A 329 17.41 -15.11 11.02
N THR A 330 16.34 -14.52 11.53
CA THR A 330 16.35 -13.29 12.33
C THR A 330 15.40 -13.43 13.51
N GLN A 331 15.56 -12.57 14.51
CA GLN A 331 14.66 -12.43 15.65
C GLN A 331 14.05 -11.02 15.69
N LEU A 332 14.02 -10.32 14.56
CA LEU A 332 13.54 -8.94 14.48
C LEU A 332 12.04 -8.82 14.72
N LYS A 333 11.28 -9.86 14.34
CA LYS A 333 9.84 -9.97 14.63
C LYS A 333 9.51 -11.43 14.95
N ALA A 334 8.82 -11.64 16.05
CA ALA A 334 8.49 -12.98 16.53
C ALA A 334 7.50 -13.71 15.61
N ASP A 335 6.57 -13.01 14.96
CA ASP A 335 5.50 -13.55 14.12
C ASP A 335 5.66 -13.17 12.64
N GLU A 336 6.89 -13.26 12.09
CA GLU A 336 7.12 -12.95 10.68
C GLU A 336 8.17 -13.84 10.05
N VAL A 337 7.79 -14.47 8.95
CA VAL A 337 8.69 -15.10 7.97
C VAL A 337 8.31 -14.59 6.60
N LEU A 338 9.27 -14.01 5.89
CA LEU A 338 9.12 -13.51 4.53
C LEU A 338 9.82 -14.45 3.56
N LEU A 339 9.25 -14.61 2.37
CA LEU A 339 9.80 -15.37 1.25
C LEU A 339 9.87 -14.47 0.02
N GLN A 340 11.03 -14.43 -0.62
CA GLN A 340 11.21 -13.90 -1.97
C GLN A 340 11.66 -15.01 -2.90
N VAL A 341 10.89 -15.22 -3.95
CA VAL A 341 11.22 -16.14 -5.07
C VAL A 341 11.52 -15.25 -6.27
N GLN A 342 12.75 -15.28 -6.78
CA GLN A 342 13.17 -14.35 -7.82
C GLN A 342 13.97 -15.03 -8.93
N ALA A 343 13.64 -14.67 -10.16
CA ALA A 343 14.43 -14.99 -11.35
C ALA A 343 14.75 -13.71 -12.14
N ASP A 344 15.81 -13.76 -12.91
CA ASP A 344 16.07 -12.80 -13.98
C ASP A 344 15.12 -13.07 -15.15
N GLY A 345 14.76 -12.03 -15.89
CA GLY A 345 13.89 -12.16 -17.07
C GLY A 345 12.79 -11.11 -17.07
N GLY A 346 11.69 -11.37 -16.39
CA GLY A 346 10.56 -10.46 -16.37
C GLY A 346 9.95 -10.24 -17.75
N MET A 347 9.36 -9.07 -17.97
CA MET A 347 8.74 -8.70 -19.25
C MET A 347 9.71 -8.75 -20.44
N SER A 348 11.05 -8.67 -20.20
CA SER A 348 12.05 -8.82 -21.26
C SER A 348 12.03 -10.20 -21.95
N GLN A 349 11.34 -11.18 -21.39
CA GLN A 349 11.13 -12.53 -22.00
C GLN A 349 9.94 -12.57 -22.95
N LEU A 350 9.11 -11.54 -22.98
CA LEU A 350 7.89 -11.47 -23.74
C LEU A 350 8.09 -10.67 -25.03
N ALA A 351 7.31 -10.96 -26.06
CA ALA A 351 7.20 -10.12 -27.25
C ALA A 351 6.55 -8.78 -26.90
N ASP A 352 6.79 -7.74 -27.71
CA ASP A 352 6.24 -6.40 -27.48
C ASP A 352 4.71 -6.38 -27.33
N THR A 353 4.04 -7.27 -28.06
CA THR A 353 2.58 -7.43 -28.02
C THR A 353 2.08 -8.22 -26.80
N GLU A 354 2.96 -8.89 -26.04
CA GLU A 354 2.61 -9.71 -24.87
C GLU A 354 3.00 -9.03 -23.55
N VAL A 355 3.55 -7.80 -23.59
CA VAL A 355 4.02 -7.10 -22.38
C VAL A 355 2.84 -6.79 -21.44
N LYS A 356 1.69 -6.38 -21.97
CA LYS A 356 0.50 -6.09 -21.16
C LYS A 356 -0.09 -7.33 -20.48
N GLU A 357 -0.08 -8.48 -21.15
CA GLU A 357 -0.41 -9.75 -20.47
C GLU A 357 0.53 -10.05 -19.32
N GLY A 358 1.83 -9.78 -19.49
CA GLY A 358 2.83 -9.94 -18.41
C GLY A 358 2.58 -9.00 -17.22
N GLU A 359 2.22 -7.75 -17.50
CA GLU A 359 1.91 -6.73 -16.50
C GLU A 359 0.67 -7.10 -15.68
N PHE A 360 -0.39 -7.57 -16.33
CA PHE A 360 -1.65 -7.92 -15.69
C PHE A 360 -1.73 -9.36 -15.14
N LEU A 361 -0.82 -10.24 -15.53
CA LEU A 361 -0.78 -11.61 -15.06
C LEU A 361 -0.87 -11.77 -13.52
N PRO A 362 -0.13 -11.01 -12.70
CA PRO A 362 -0.22 -11.12 -11.25
C PRO A 362 -1.61 -10.77 -10.70
N VAL A 363 -2.24 -9.73 -11.23
CA VAL A 363 -3.57 -9.27 -10.80
C VAL A 363 -4.62 -10.31 -11.14
N ILE A 364 -4.61 -10.81 -12.39
CA ILE A 364 -5.59 -11.79 -12.86
C ILE A 364 -5.43 -13.12 -12.10
N ALA A 365 -4.19 -13.55 -11.84
CA ALA A 365 -3.94 -14.76 -11.06
C ALA A 365 -4.45 -14.62 -9.61
N ALA A 366 -4.25 -13.45 -8.98
CA ALA A 366 -4.74 -13.19 -7.63
C ALA A 366 -6.28 -13.22 -7.55
N GLN A 367 -6.95 -12.64 -8.54
CA GLN A 367 -8.42 -12.62 -8.61
C GLN A 367 -9.02 -13.99 -8.96
N SER A 368 -8.30 -14.79 -9.73
CA SER A 368 -8.76 -16.14 -10.11
C SER A 368 -8.59 -17.16 -9.00
N GLY A 369 -7.69 -16.92 -8.03
CA GLY A 369 -7.37 -17.88 -6.98
C GLY A 369 -6.28 -18.89 -7.38
N VAL A 370 -6.23 -20.10 -6.79
CA VAL A 370 -5.18 -21.08 -7.04
C VAL A 370 -5.68 -22.52 -6.94
N GLY A 371 -5.16 -23.40 -7.78
CA GLY A 371 -5.57 -24.80 -7.81
C GLY A 371 -7.04 -24.92 -8.17
N LYS A 372 -7.83 -25.51 -7.29
CA LYS A 372 -9.28 -25.64 -7.44
C LYS A 372 -10.09 -24.55 -6.71
N PHE A 373 -9.42 -23.73 -5.91
CA PHE A 373 -10.05 -22.68 -5.12
C PHE A 373 -10.14 -21.38 -5.91
N SER A 374 -11.32 -20.79 -5.98
CA SER A 374 -11.48 -19.37 -6.32
C SER A 374 -10.82 -18.51 -5.25
N ALA A 375 -10.61 -17.22 -5.52
CA ALA A 375 -10.04 -16.31 -4.53
C ALA A 375 -10.92 -16.22 -3.27
N ILE A 376 -12.25 -16.22 -3.42
CA ILE A 376 -13.21 -16.21 -2.30
C ILE A 376 -13.06 -17.49 -1.45
N GLU A 377 -13.07 -18.65 -2.08
CA GLU A 377 -12.93 -19.93 -1.38
C GLU A 377 -11.58 -20.05 -0.68
N LEU A 378 -10.50 -19.57 -1.34
CA LEU A 378 -9.17 -19.54 -0.76
C LEU A 378 -9.09 -18.66 0.49
N ASN A 379 -9.66 -17.46 0.44
CA ASN A 379 -9.72 -16.56 1.59
C ASN A 379 -10.47 -17.21 2.77
N LYS A 380 -11.62 -17.86 2.50
CA LYS A 380 -12.36 -18.60 3.52
C LYS A 380 -11.54 -19.76 4.11
N GLN A 381 -10.82 -20.49 3.26
CA GLN A 381 -9.97 -21.63 3.67
C GLN A 381 -8.75 -21.21 4.50
N LEU A 382 -8.26 -19.99 4.31
CA LEU A 382 -7.10 -19.44 5.02
C LEU A 382 -7.47 -18.63 6.27
N ALA A 383 -8.75 -18.51 6.60
CA ALA A 383 -9.19 -17.79 7.81
C ALA A 383 -8.49 -18.33 9.08
N GLY A 384 -7.96 -17.42 9.90
CA GLY A 384 -7.17 -17.75 11.10
C GLY A 384 -5.73 -18.19 10.83
N LYS A 385 -5.27 -18.16 9.58
CA LYS A 385 -3.88 -18.42 9.19
C LYS A 385 -3.24 -17.14 8.64
N LYS A 386 -1.97 -16.94 8.97
CA LYS A 386 -1.16 -15.88 8.37
C LYS A 386 -0.25 -16.51 7.34
N ALA A 387 -0.71 -16.61 6.11
CA ALA A 387 0.08 -17.12 4.99
C ALA A 387 -0.46 -16.58 3.66
N GLY A 388 0.43 -16.15 2.78
CA GLY A 388 0.08 -15.68 1.45
C GLY A 388 1.23 -15.80 0.46
N ILE A 389 0.90 -15.90 -0.83
CA ILE A 389 1.83 -15.86 -1.96
C ILE A 389 1.24 -14.93 -3.02
N ASN A 390 2.05 -14.00 -3.50
CA ASN A 390 1.68 -13.06 -4.56
C ASN A 390 2.70 -13.15 -5.70
N LEU A 391 2.23 -13.24 -6.93
CA LEU A 391 3.06 -13.18 -8.12
C LEU A 391 3.49 -11.72 -8.36
N TYR A 392 4.66 -11.54 -8.99
CA TYR A 392 5.06 -10.24 -9.53
C TYR A 392 5.84 -10.41 -10.83
N VAL A 393 5.70 -9.43 -11.74
CA VAL A 393 6.44 -9.33 -12.99
C VAL A 393 6.92 -7.90 -13.16
N ASN A 394 8.24 -7.72 -13.21
CA ASN A 394 8.90 -6.45 -13.50
C ASN A 394 9.53 -6.50 -14.90
N ASN A 395 10.10 -5.40 -15.36
CA ASN A 395 10.75 -5.34 -16.68
C ASN A 395 11.82 -6.43 -16.86
N TYR A 396 12.66 -6.68 -15.84
CA TYR A 396 13.85 -7.58 -15.93
C TYR A 396 13.91 -8.64 -14.85
N SER A 397 12.88 -8.78 -14.06
CA SER A 397 12.74 -9.83 -13.04
C SER A 397 11.29 -10.22 -12.86
N ASN A 398 11.08 -11.48 -12.47
CA ASN A 398 9.76 -11.96 -12.09
C ASN A 398 9.90 -12.98 -10.95
N GLY A 399 8.80 -13.24 -10.28
CA GLY A 399 8.80 -14.16 -9.16
C GLY A 399 7.55 -14.13 -8.32
N MET A 400 7.74 -14.53 -7.07
CA MET A 400 6.67 -14.53 -6.08
C MET A 400 7.19 -13.96 -4.76
N SER A 401 6.36 -13.20 -4.07
CA SER A 401 6.58 -12.80 -2.68
C SER A 401 5.66 -13.58 -1.76
N GLY A 402 6.17 -14.05 -0.63
CA GLY A 402 5.41 -14.77 0.36
C GLY A 402 5.59 -14.20 1.76
N TYR A 403 4.60 -14.40 2.60
CA TYR A 403 4.65 -14.06 4.01
C TYR A 403 3.88 -15.09 4.82
N CYS A 404 4.35 -15.35 6.04
CA CYS A 404 3.61 -16.18 6.98
C CYS A 404 4.04 -15.92 8.44
N SER A 405 3.26 -16.46 9.39
CA SER A 405 3.75 -16.71 10.73
C SER A 405 4.65 -17.96 10.75
N PRO A 406 5.52 -18.11 11.74
CA PRO A 406 6.34 -19.34 11.87
C PRO A 406 5.50 -20.63 11.91
N LYS A 407 4.31 -20.61 12.51
CA LYS A 407 3.40 -21.78 12.59
C LYS A 407 2.73 -22.12 11.24
N ASP A 408 2.65 -21.15 10.32
CA ASP A 408 1.96 -21.28 9.04
C ASP A 408 2.90 -21.47 7.84
N ILE A 409 4.21 -21.72 8.08
CA ILE A 409 5.22 -21.94 7.01
C ILE A 409 4.78 -23.05 6.04
N GLU A 410 4.23 -24.14 6.55
CA GLU A 410 3.76 -25.25 5.70
C GLU A 410 2.60 -24.81 4.81
N THR A 411 1.68 -24.00 5.31
CA THR A 411 0.56 -23.42 4.52
C THR A 411 1.11 -22.53 3.39
N MET A 412 2.07 -21.63 3.70
CA MET A 412 2.71 -20.80 2.68
C MET A 412 3.41 -21.63 1.60
N LEU A 413 4.09 -22.71 1.96
CA LEU A 413 4.77 -23.59 1.01
C LEU A 413 3.78 -24.43 0.17
N GLN A 414 2.62 -24.79 0.70
CA GLN A 414 1.53 -25.40 -0.07
C GLN A 414 0.98 -24.43 -1.10
N LEU A 415 0.74 -23.16 -0.72
CA LEU A 415 0.33 -22.11 -1.65
C LEU A 415 1.39 -21.85 -2.73
N LEU A 416 2.66 -21.81 -2.34
CA LEU A 416 3.77 -21.66 -3.28
C LEU A 416 3.80 -22.79 -4.30
N TYR A 417 3.67 -24.05 -3.85
CA TYR A 417 3.62 -25.22 -4.72
C TYR A 417 2.45 -25.12 -5.71
N GLN A 418 1.26 -24.76 -5.22
CA GLN A 418 0.06 -24.62 -6.07
C GLN A 418 0.21 -23.48 -7.09
N ASN A 419 0.77 -22.35 -6.71
CA ASN A 419 1.00 -21.24 -7.65
C ASN A 419 1.93 -21.63 -8.81
N PHE A 420 2.93 -22.49 -8.56
CA PHE A 420 3.80 -22.99 -9.63
C PHE A 420 3.17 -24.09 -10.49
N THR A 421 2.37 -24.97 -9.89
CA THR A 421 1.95 -26.23 -10.54
C THR A 421 0.50 -26.22 -11.02
N SER A 422 -0.31 -25.39 -10.43
CA SER A 422 -1.76 -25.31 -10.67
C SER A 422 -2.25 -23.87 -10.64
N PRO A 423 -1.61 -22.95 -11.39
CA PRO A 423 -2.13 -21.57 -11.49
C PRO A 423 -3.55 -21.64 -12.05
N ARG A 424 -4.44 -20.83 -11.48
CA ARG A 424 -5.82 -20.74 -11.94
C ARG A 424 -6.00 -19.47 -12.76
N PHE A 425 -6.66 -19.58 -13.89
CA PHE A 425 -7.14 -18.46 -14.71
C PHE A 425 -8.61 -18.72 -15.01
N SER A 426 -9.47 -17.81 -14.60
CA SER A 426 -10.90 -17.84 -14.85
C SER A 426 -11.22 -16.73 -15.84
N GLU A 427 -11.91 -17.07 -16.93
CA GLU A 427 -12.33 -16.08 -17.93
C GLU A 427 -13.34 -15.09 -17.34
N GLU A 428 -14.18 -15.54 -16.43
CA GLU A 428 -15.14 -14.76 -15.69
C GLU A 428 -14.47 -13.70 -14.82
N ASP A 429 -13.47 -14.12 -14.01
CA ASP A 429 -12.68 -13.22 -13.15
C ASP A 429 -11.82 -12.26 -13.98
N PHE A 430 -11.30 -12.74 -15.14
CA PHE A 430 -10.60 -11.88 -16.10
C PHE A 430 -11.49 -10.77 -16.61
N ASN A 431 -12.68 -11.09 -17.11
CA ASN A 431 -13.63 -10.09 -17.64
C ASN A 431 -14.02 -9.08 -16.57
N THR A 432 -14.36 -9.53 -15.36
CA THR A 432 -14.69 -8.65 -14.22
C THR A 432 -13.52 -7.72 -13.88
N THR A 433 -12.30 -8.24 -13.87
CA THR A 433 -11.08 -7.45 -13.62
C THR A 433 -10.88 -6.41 -14.71
N MET A 434 -10.98 -6.79 -15.99
CA MET A 434 -10.79 -5.88 -17.11
C MET A 434 -11.85 -4.77 -17.11
N ASP A 435 -13.12 -5.10 -16.84
CA ASP A 435 -14.21 -4.11 -16.77
C ASP A 435 -13.99 -3.13 -15.62
N SER A 436 -13.50 -3.59 -14.47
CA SER A 436 -13.16 -2.73 -13.34
C SER A 436 -12.00 -1.79 -13.67
N TYR A 437 -10.95 -2.29 -14.33
CA TYR A 437 -9.83 -1.45 -14.75
C TYR A 437 -10.21 -0.47 -15.87
N LYS A 438 -11.07 -0.86 -16.81
CA LYS A 438 -11.59 0.07 -17.82
C LYS A 438 -12.38 1.20 -17.19
N ALA A 439 -13.27 0.90 -16.25
CA ALA A 439 -14.01 1.91 -15.51
C ALA A 439 -13.08 2.85 -14.72
N TYR A 440 -12.05 2.30 -14.09
CA TYR A 440 -11.04 3.09 -13.39
C TYR A 440 -10.30 4.04 -14.35
N VAL A 441 -9.77 3.52 -15.46
CA VAL A 441 -9.06 4.34 -16.48
C VAL A 441 -9.98 5.40 -17.07
N GLN A 442 -11.23 5.04 -17.37
CA GLN A 442 -12.21 5.98 -17.92
C GLN A 442 -12.45 7.17 -16.97
N ASN A 443 -12.46 6.91 -15.67
CA ASN A 443 -12.62 7.97 -14.68
C ASN A 443 -11.36 8.83 -14.51
N LEU A 444 -10.18 8.30 -14.81
CA LEU A 444 -8.93 9.05 -14.76
C LEU A 444 -8.69 9.96 -15.97
N THR A 445 -9.38 9.78 -17.08
CA THR A 445 -9.10 10.52 -18.32
C THR A 445 -9.31 12.04 -18.21
N SER A 446 -10.10 12.50 -17.24
CA SER A 446 -10.29 13.92 -16.94
C SER A 446 -9.37 14.44 -15.82
N ASN A 447 -8.54 13.59 -15.24
CA ASN A 447 -7.63 13.99 -14.16
C ASN A 447 -6.31 14.52 -14.74
N PRO A 448 -5.93 15.80 -14.49
CA PRO A 448 -4.70 16.38 -15.02
C PRO A 448 -3.43 15.61 -14.63
N ASP A 449 -3.34 15.11 -13.40
CA ASP A 449 -2.16 14.36 -12.94
C ASP A 449 -1.99 13.03 -13.69
N TYR A 450 -3.10 12.38 -14.07
CA TYR A 450 -3.05 11.19 -14.91
C TYR A 450 -2.62 11.51 -16.35
N ILE A 451 -3.06 12.64 -16.91
CA ILE A 451 -2.60 13.11 -18.21
C ILE A 451 -1.10 13.42 -18.17
N MET A 452 -0.63 14.09 -17.11
CA MET A 452 0.81 14.34 -16.87
C MET A 452 1.60 13.04 -16.82
N GLN A 453 1.11 12.01 -16.15
CA GLN A 453 1.74 10.69 -16.09
C GLN A 453 1.84 10.03 -17.47
N ILE A 454 0.76 10.07 -18.26
CA ILE A 454 0.74 9.52 -19.62
C ILE A 454 1.80 10.20 -20.49
N GLU A 455 1.78 11.53 -20.53
CA GLU A 455 2.70 12.30 -21.36
C GLU A 455 4.16 12.15 -20.89
N THR A 456 4.38 12.02 -19.59
CA THR A 456 5.71 11.73 -19.04
C THR A 456 6.22 10.37 -19.52
N ILE A 457 5.43 9.30 -19.41
CA ILE A 457 5.83 7.95 -19.87
C ILE A 457 6.14 7.94 -21.35
N LYS A 458 5.28 8.53 -22.20
CA LYS A 458 5.48 8.64 -23.64
C LYS A 458 6.79 9.39 -23.97
N THR A 459 7.02 10.52 -23.30
CA THR A 459 8.22 11.34 -23.52
C THR A 459 9.48 10.62 -23.05
N LEU A 460 9.44 9.97 -21.87
CA LEU A 460 10.58 9.24 -21.33
C LEU A 460 11.05 8.11 -22.24
N TYR A 461 10.13 7.38 -22.86
CA TYR A 461 10.43 6.18 -23.64
C TYR A 461 10.17 6.34 -25.14
N SER A 462 9.92 7.58 -25.64
CA SER A 462 9.69 7.88 -27.06
C SER A 462 8.59 7.00 -27.67
N ASP A 463 7.46 6.89 -26.98
CA ASP A 463 6.31 6.02 -27.36
C ASP A 463 6.68 4.55 -27.58
N ASN A 464 7.68 4.04 -26.86
CA ASN A 464 8.10 2.64 -26.99
C ASN A 464 6.94 1.68 -26.68
N PRO A 465 6.62 0.71 -27.56
CA PRO A 465 5.49 -0.20 -27.36
C PRO A 465 5.59 -1.07 -26.10
N ARG A 466 6.80 -1.23 -25.55
CA ARG A 466 7.03 -1.99 -24.30
C ARG A 466 6.75 -1.20 -23.03
N GLN A 467 6.65 0.12 -23.13
CA GLN A 467 6.39 1.02 -21.97
C GLN A 467 5.22 1.95 -22.31
N GLN A 468 4.07 1.35 -22.57
CA GLN A 468 2.84 2.11 -22.83
C GLN A 468 2.13 2.45 -21.51
N PRO A 469 1.55 3.65 -21.39
CA PRO A 469 0.70 3.99 -20.27
C PRO A 469 -0.51 3.07 -20.19
N LEU A 470 -1.18 3.06 -19.05
CA LEU A 470 -2.43 2.34 -18.87
C LEU A 470 -3.57 3.11 -19.53
N THR A 471 -4.06 2.62 -20.66
CA THR A 471 -5.19 3.20 -21.41
C THR A 471 -6.26 2.15 -21.68
N ILE A 472 -7.44 2.57 -22.14
CA ILE A 472 -8.49 1.63 -22.53
C ILE A 472 -8.01 0.69 -23.63
N GLU A 473 -7.31 1.22 -24.65
CA GLU A 473 -6.75 0.44 -25.75
C GLU A 473 -5.69 -0.57 -25.27
N ALA A 474 -4.88 -0.17 -24.30
CA ALA A 474 -3.90 -1.07 -23.68
C ALA A 474 -4.59 -2.22 -22.95
N LEU A 475 -5.68 -1.96 -22.22
CA LEU A 475 -6.47 -2.98 -21.55
C LEU A 475 -7.15 -3.93 -22.56
N GLU A 476 -7.69 -3.39 -23.65
CA GLU A 476 -8.33 -4.18 -24.71
C GLU A 476 -7.37 -5.05 -25.52
N SER A 477 -6.08 -4.74 -25.47
CA SER A 477 -5.05 -5.56 -26.11
C SER A 477 -4.74 -6.86 -25.35
N ILE A 478 -5.13 -6.97 -24.08
CA ILE A 478 -4.86 -8.14 -23.22
C ILE A 478 -5.80 -9.28 -23.60
N SER A 479 -5.23 -10.44 -23.95
CA SER A 479 -5.99 -11.65 -24.27
C SER A 479 -5.96 -12.67 -23.15
N PHE A 480 -7.15 -13.10 -22.71
CA PHE A 480 -7.29 -14.19 -21.74
C PHE A 480 -6.59 -15.49 -22.20
N GLU A 481 -6.72 -15.83 -23.49
CA GLU A 481 -6.16 -17.06 -24.08
C GLU A 481 -4.61 -17.08 -23.98
N ASN A 482 -3.96 -15.94 -23.93
CA ASN A 482 -2.51 -15.82 -23.85
C ASN A 482 -1.97 -16.02 -22.42
N LEU A 483 -2.76 -15.77 -21.37
CA LEU A 483 -2.30 -15.80 -19.98
C LEU A 483 -1.62 -17.12 -19.57
N PRO A 484 -2.14 -18.32 -19.90
CA PRO A 484 -1.47 -19.57 -19.56
C PRO A 484 -0.11 -19.74 -20.25
N LYS A 485 0.05 -19.22 -21.48
CA LYS A 485 1.31 -19.20 -22.23
C LYS A 485 2.30 -18.22 -21.59
N THR A 486 1.86 -17.02 -21.29
CA THR A 486 2.64 -15.97 -20.62
C THR A 486 3.13 -16.45 -19.26
N PHE A 487 2.26 -17.10 -18.47
CA PHE A 487 2.66 -17.72 -17.21
C PHE A 487 3.76 -18.77 -17.41
N LYS A 488 3.62 -19.70 -18.36
CA LYS A 488 4.64 -20.73 -18.64
C LYS A 488 5.97 -20.15 -19.10
N THR A 489 5.95 -19.01 -19.81
CA THR A 489 7.16 -18.29 -20.23
C THR A 489 7.87 -17.69 -19.02
N LEU A 490 7.11 -17.04 -18.11
CA LEU A 490 7.66 -16.35 -16.95
C LEU A 490 7.95 -17.27 -15.75
N TYR A 491 7.27 -18.41 -15.64
CA TYR A 491 7.41 -19.37 -14.53
C TYR A 491 7.71 -20.79 -15.06
N PRO A 492 8.80 -21.00 -15.82
CA PRO A 492 9.05 -22.26 -16.53
C PRO A 492 9.41 -23.43 -15.61
N GLY A 493 9.90 -23.17 -14.39
CA GLY A 493 10.26 -24.19 -13.42
C GLY A 493 11.12 -23.65 -12.29
N ALA A 494 11.11 -24.33 -11.14
CA ALA A 494 11.74 -23.87 -9.90
C ALA A 494 13.24 -23.56 -10.01
N ASN A 495 13.97 -24.24 -10.88
CA ASN A 495 15.42 -24.06 -11.06
C ASN A 495 15.80 -22.75 -11.78
N SER A 496 14.82 -21.96 -12.24
CA SER A 496 15.05 -20.59 -12.71
C SER A 496 15.13 -19.58 -11.57
N PHE A 497 14.65 -19.94 -10.39
CA PHE A 497 14.45 -19.03 -9.26
C PHE A 497 15.41 -19.31 -8.11
N THR A 498 15.73 -18.26 -7.38
CA THR A 498 16.31 -18.32 -6.04
C THR A 498 15.20 -18.08 -5.03
N PHE A 499 15.10 -18.95 -4.03
CA PHE A 499 14.11 -18.85 -2.95
C PHE A 499 14.82 -18.33 -1.71
N THR A 500 14.49 -17.13 -1.27
CA THR A 500 15.14 -16.50 -0.11
C THR A 500 14.14 -16.34 1.02
N PHE A 501 14.42 -16.96 2.18
CA PHE A 501 13.64 -16.85 3.40
C PHE A 501 14.35 -15.89 4.36
N VAL A 502 13.59 -14.96 4.96
CA VAL A 502 14.08 -14.03 6.00
C VAL A 502 13.05 -13.96 7.11
N GLY A 503 13.50 -14.07 8.37
CA GLY A 503 12.61 -13.91 9.52
C GLY A 503 12.81 -14.94 10.62
N ASN A 504 11.81 -15.10 11.48
CA ASN A 504 11.83 -16.04 12.59
C ASN A 504 11.63 -17.48 12.09
N VAL A 505 12.70 -18.06 11.60
CA VAL A 505 12.70 -19.40 10.98
C VAL A 505 13.78 -20.28 11.58
N ASP A 506 13.41 -21.49 11.95
CA ASP A 506 14.33 -22.54 12.38
C ASP A 506 14.74 -23.41 11.21
N LEU A 507 16.04 -23.62 11.02
CA LEU A 507 16.59 -24.34 9.88
C LEU A 507 16.22 -25.83 9.86
N GLU A 508 16.11 -26.45 11.02
CA GLU A 508 15.83 -27.91 11.13
C GLU A 508 14.36 -28.18 10.79
N THR A 509 13.45 -27.31 11.17
CA THR A 509 12.03 -27.41 10.84
C THR A 509 11.74 -27.00 9.40
N LEU A 510 12.43 -25.98 8.88
CA LEU A 510 12.22 -25.49 7.50
C LEU A 510 12.73 -26.47 6.46
N LYS A 511 13.90 -27.08 6.69
CA LYS A 511 14.59 -27.93 5.70
C LYS A 511 13.72 -29.06 5.15
N PRO A 512 13.07 -29.93 5.95
CA PRO A 512 12.21 -30.98 5.43
C PRO A 512 10.99 -30.45 4.65
N LEU A 513 10.46 -29.30 5.03
CA LEU A 513 9.35 -28.65 4.30
C LEU A 513 9.80 -28.14 2.93
N VAL A 514 10.96 -27.53 2.84
CA VAL A 514 11.56 -27.08 1.59
C VAL A 514 11.86 -28.27 0.67
N GLU A 515 12.47 -29.33 1.20
CA GLU A 515 12.72 -30.57 0.44
C GLU A 515 11.43 -31.18 -0.10
N LYS A 516 10.34 -31.16 0.69
CA LYS A 516 9.03 -31.68 0.33
C LYS A 516 8.34 -30.83 -0.72
N TYR A 517 8.12 -29.54 -0.43
CA TYR A 517 7.27 -28.67 -1.26
C TYR A 517 8.05 -28.04 -2.42
N ILE A 518 9.12 -27.29 -2.16
CA ILE A 518 9.92 -26.64 -3.22
C ILE A 518 10.63 -27.71 -4.06
N GLY A 519 11.13 -28.76 -3.40
CA GLY A 519 11.75 -29.89 -4.06
C GLY A 519 10.82 -30.66 -5.03
N SER A 520 9.50 -30.53 -4.86
CA SER A 520 8.49 -31.15 -5.73
C SER A 520 8.03 -30.26 -6.89
N ILE A 521 8.37 -28.97 -6.89
CA ILE A 521 8.05 -28.09 -8.03
C ILE A 521 8.86 -28.56 -9.25
N PRO A 522 8.23 -28.71 -10.42
CA PRO A 522 8.91 -29.09 -11.64
C PRO A 522 10.09 -28.18 -12.00
N THR A 523 11.13 -28.73 -12.58
CA THR A 523 12.26 -28.00 -13.15
C THR A 523 12.17 -27.95 -14.66
N SER A 524 12.76 -26.93 -15.27
CA SER A 524 12.77 -26.73 -16.71
C SER A 524 14.18 -26.83 -17.29
N LYS A 525 14.29 -27.24 -18.55
CA LYS A 525 15.54 -27.09 -19.32
C LYS A 525 15.80 -25.63 -19.70
N HIS A 526 14.74 -24.86 -19.85
CA HIS A 526 14.82 -23.42 -20.08
C HIS A 526 14.95 -22.72 -18.71
N VAL A 527 16.07 -22.07 -18.50
CA VAL A 527 16.35 -21.26 -17.30
C VAL A 527 16.31 -19.79 -17.71
N LEU A 528 15.52 -19.01 -16.99
CA LEU A 528 15.37 -17.57 -17.22
C LEU A 528 16.68 -16.84 -17.06
N LYS A 529 16.92 -15.86 -17.92
CA LYS A 529 18.08 -14.97 -17.90
C LYS A 529 17.64 -13.60 -18.36
N PHE A 530 18.39 -12.59 -17.96
CA PHE A 530 18.23 -11.25 -18.50
C PHE A 530 18.35 -11.25 -20.03
N THR A 531 17.39 -10.61 -20.68
CA THR A 531 17.42 -10.29 -22.12
C THR A 531 17.37 -8.79 -22.27
N ASP A 532 18.26 -8.23 -23.09
CA ASP A 532 18.22 -6.80 -23.42
C ASP A 532 17.15 -6.56 -24.49
N ASP A 533 16.00 -6.10 -24.07
CA ASP A 533 14.83 -5.79 -24.91
C ASP A 533 14.92 -4.43 -25.61
N LYS A 534 16.04 -3.71 -25.46
CA LYS A 534 16.31 -2.39 -26.01
C LYS A 534 15.42 -1.27 -25.48
N LEU A 535 14.70 -1.51 -24.38
CA LEU A 535 13.98 -0.44 -23.71
C LEU A 535 14.98 0.57 -23.13
N ARG A 536 14.89 1.81 -23.55
CA ARG A 536 15.79 2.90 -23.14
C ARG A 536 15.00 4.18 -22.91
N THR A 537 15.48 4.99 -21.99
CA THR A 537 15.02 6.37 -21.88
C THR A 537 15.55 7.19 -23.08
N ALA A 538 14.79 8.19 -23.50
CA ALA A 538 15.18 9.11 -24.56
C ALA A 538 16.54 9.78 -24.23
N LYS A 539 17.34 10.03 -25.23
CA LYS A 539 18.68 10.67 -25.13
C LYS A 539 18.65 12.09 -25.67
N GLY A 540 19.57 12.94 -25.19
CA GLY A 540 19.65 14.33 -25.55
C GLY A 540 18.65 15.21 -24.80
N LYS A 541 18.45 16.44 -25.28
CA LYS A 541 17.47 17.36 -24.70
C LYS A 541 16.12 17.12 -25.35
N VAL A 542 15.16 16.63 -24.54
CA VAL A 542 13.77 16.40 -24.94
C VAL A 542 12.87 17.29 -24.09
N VAL A 543 11.99 18.07 -24.72
CA VAL A 543 11.04 18.95 -24.04
C VAL A 543 9.64 18.64 -24.56
N ASN A 544 8.72 18.36 -23.66
CA ASN A 544 7.30 18.23 -23.91
C ASN A 544 6.55 19.24 -23.03
N ASP A 545 6.09 20.34 -23.63
CA ASP A 545 5.31 21.39 -22.96
C ASP A 545 3.90 21.35 -23.56
N PHE A 546 2.92 20.98 -22.76
CA PHE A 546 1.54 20.78 -23.22
C PHE A 546 0.54 21.44 -22.27
N ARG A 547 -0.68 21.63 -22.77
CA ARG A 547 -1.80 22.21 -22.01
C ARG A 547 -2.93 21.20 -21.87
N THR A 548 -3.60 21.24 -20.70
CA THR A 548 -4.76 20.40 -20.41
C THR A 548 -5.80 21.18 -19.61
N PRO A 549 -7.10 20.89 -19.80
CA PRO A 549 -8.15 21.46 -18.96
C PRO A 549 -7.95 21.06 -17.49
N MET A 550 -8.13 22.02 -16.59
CA MET A 550 -8.13 21.77 -15.15
C MET A 550 -8.93 22.85 -14.40
N LEU A 551 -9.63 22.48 -13.34
CA LEU A 551 -10.43 23.41 -12.54
C LEU A 551 -9.55 24.30 -11.63
N GLN A 552 -8.51 23.73 -11.05
CA GLN A 552 -7.53 24.46 -10.27
C GLN A 552 -6.26 24.65 -11.09
N PRO A 553 -6.03 25.84 -11.64
CA PRO A 553 -4.89 26.09 -12.50
C PRO A 553 -3.57 25.86 -11.75
N LYS A 554 -2.76 24.95 -12.26
CA LYS A 554 -1.38 24.69 -11.81
C LYS A 554 -0.49 24.36 -12.98
N VAL A 555 0.82 24.52 -12.80
CA VAL A 555 1.83 23.99 -13.70
C VAL A 555 2.56 22.87 -12.97
N SER A 556 2.66 21.69 -13.59
CA SER A 556 3.44 20.57 -13.08
C SER A 556 4.69 20.38 -13.92
N GLU A 557 5.84 20.35 -13.25
CA GLU A 557 7.14 20.17 -13.87
C GLU A 557 7.76 18.84 -13.49
N PHE A 558 8.26 18.14 -14.51
CA PHE A 558 9.07 16.93 -14.38
C PHE A 558 10.37 17.08 -15.17
N LEU A 559 11.50 16.90 -14.50
CA LEU A 559 12.82 16.91 -15.14
C LEU A 559 13.57 15.62 -14.81
N LEU A 560 14.17 14.99 -15.81
CA LEU A 560 15.03 13.82 -15.65
C LEU A 560 16.38 14.07 -16.29
N PHE A 561 17.44 14.04 -15.48
CA PHE A 561 18.83 14.05 -15.91
C PHE A 561 19.38 12.62 -15.89
N SER A 562 20.14 12.24 -16.92
CA SER A 562 20.72 10.90 -16.97
C SER A 562 22.18 10.91 -17.44
N SER A 563 22.99 10.02 -16.86
CA SER A 563 24.39 9.79 -17.33
C SER A 563 24.79 8.34 -17.11
N ASP A 564 25.80 7.87 -17.84
CA ASP A 564 26.37 6.55 -17.59
C ASP A 564 26.97 6.47 -16.18
N ALA A 565 26.73 5.38 -15.47
CA ALA A 565 27.31 5.16 -14.14
C ALA A 565 27.37 3.69 -13.80
N ASP A 566 28.51 3.21 -13.28
CA ASP A 566 28.61 1.83 -12.78
C ASP A 566 27.74 1.63 -11.53
N TYR A 567 27.10 0.48 -11.46
CA TYR A 567 26.30 0.07 -10.30
C TYR A 567 27.21 -0.37 -9.16
N THR A 568 27.62 0.59 -8.34
CA THR A 568 28.48 0.36 -7.16
C THR A 568 27.90 1.04 -5.94
N LEU A 569 28.22 0.52 -4.74
CA LEU A 569 27.84 1.14 -3.47
C LEU A 569 28.30 2.60 -3.41
N ARG A 570 29.53 2.88 -3.89
CA ARG A 570 30.08 4.23 -3.91
C ARG A 570 29.22 5.18 -4.76
N ASN A 571 28.90 4.80 -5.99
CA ASN A 571 28.06 5.63 -6.86
C ASN A 571 26.64 5.79 -6.31
N LYS A 572 26.08 4.73 -5.72
CA LYS A 572 24.76 4.77 -5.06
C LYS A 572 24.73 5.81 -3.92
N GLN A 573 25.77 5.80 -3.09
CA GLN A 573 25.88 6.74 -1.97
C GLN A 573 26.26 8.17 -2.44
N THR A 574 27.04 8.32 -3.51
CA THR A 574 27.31 9.63 -4.11
C THR A 574 26.04 10.26 -4.66
N MET A 575 25.21 9.48 -5.37
CA MET A 575 23.87 9.92 -5.84
C MET A 575 22.97 10.32 -4.66
N LEU A 576 22.98 9.55 -3.59
CA LEU A 576 22.19 9.84 -2.40
C LEU A 576 22.61 11.16 -1.74
N LEU A 577 23.91 11.41 -1.61
CA LEU A 577 24.42 12.67 -1.06
C LEU A 577 24.13 13.88 -1.98
N LEU A 578 24.22 13.71 -3.30
CA LEU A 578 23.82 14.73 -4.27
C LEU A 578 22.32 15.04 -4.16
N ASN A 579 21.48 14.01 -4.06
CA ASN A 579 20.04 14.15 -3.87
C ASN A 579 19.71 14.96 -2.61
N MET A 580 20.34 14.64 -1.48
CA MET A 580 20.12 15.38 -0.22
C MET A 580 20.58 16.83 -0.31
N ALA A 581 21.72 17.10 -0.93
CA ALA A 581 22.24 18.45 -1.14
C ALA A 581 21.26 19.28 -2.00
N LEU A 582 20.74 18.70 -3.09
CA LEU A 582 19.77 19.38 -3.94
C LEU A 582 18.44 19.63 -3.24
N ASN A 583 17.92 18.67 -2.48
CA ASN A 583 16.71 18.89 -1.67
C ASN A 583 16.84 20.10 -0.73
N ASN A 584 17.99 20.22 -0.03
CA ASN A 584 18.24 21.36 0.86
C ASN A 584 18.33 22.67 0.09
N ARG A 585 18.96 22.69 -1.09
CA ARG A 585 19.08 23.89 -1.92
C ARG A 585 17.74 24.34 -2.48
N TYR A 586 16.94 23.41 -3.04
CA TYR A 586 15.63 23.75 -3.59
C TYR A 586 14.63 24.19 -2.50
N LEU A 587 14.76 23.65 -1.30
CA LEU A 587 13.97 24.13 -0.18
C LEU A 587 14.22 25.64 0.06
N LYS A 588 15.47 26.09 0.00
CA LYS A 588 15.82 27.50 0.18
C LYS A 588 15.45 28.33 -1.05
N SER A 589 15.98 27.98 -2.23
CA SER A 589 15.91 28.83 -3.43
C SER A 589 14.51 28.86 -4.07
N ILE A 590 13.78 27.75 -4.05
CA ILE A 590 12.46 27.65 -4.71
C ILE A 590 11.32 27.90 -3.72
N ARG A 591 11.35 27.21 -2.56
CA ARG A 591 10.25 27.31 -1.60
C ARG A 591 10.33 28.56 -0.73
N GLU A 592 11.48 28.80 -0.06
CA GLU A 592 11.58 29.87 0.94
C GLU A 592 11.81 31.24 0.29
N GLU A 593 12.68 31.38 -0.69
CA GLU A 593 13.03 32.66 -1.32
C GLU A 593 12.00 33.10 -2.36
N LYS A 594 11.49 32.16 -3.17
CA LYS A 594 10.51 32.47 -4.23
C LYS A 594 9.07 32.25 -3.78
N GLY A 595 8.81 31.34 -2.87
CA GLY A 595 7.45 31.00 -2.45
C GLY A 595 6.58 30.37 -3.55
N GLY A 596 7.22 29.87 -4.62
CA GLY A 596 6.55 29.44 -5.84
C GLY A 596 6.00 28.03 -5.80
N THR A 597 6.33 27.24 -4.76
CA THR A 597 5.84 25.86 -4.59
C THR A 597 5.76 25.49 -3.13
N TYR A 598 4.95 24.49 -2.81
CA TYR A 598 4.93 23.85 -1.49
C TYR A 598 6.18 22.99 -1.25
N GLY A 599 6.83 22.48 -2.29
CA GLY A 599 8.05 21.69 -2.20
C GLY A 599 8.53 21.20 -3.56
N VAL A 600 9.81 20.91 -3.62
CA VAL A 600 10.46 20.27 -4.77
C VAL A 600 10.86 18.87 -4.36
N GLN A 601 10.42 17.88 -5.10
CA GLN A 601 10.78 16.48 -4.86
C GLN A 601 11.98 16.12 -5.73
N VAL A 602 13.06 15.69 -5.09
CA VAL A 602 14.24 15.15 -5.78
C VAL A 602 14.35 13.68 -5.48
N SER A 603 14.47 12.87 -6.51
CA SER A 603 14.71 11.44 -6.41
C SER A 603 15.84 10.99 -7.34
N TYR A 604 16.40 9.81 -7.06
CA TYR A 604 17.48 9.26 -7.87
C TYR A 604 17.33 7.76 -8.06
N THR A 605 17.86 7.27 -9.18
CA THR A 605 17.97 5.83 -9.45
C THR A 605 19.35 5.54 -10.01
N LEU A 606 20.01 4.52 -9.47
CA LEU A 606 21.20 3.93 -10.08
C LEU A 606 20.80 2.55 -10.61
N SER A 607 20.78 2.37 -11.92
CA SER A 607 20.40 1.12 -12.56
C SER A 607 21.61 0.33 -13.04
N TYR A 608 21.46 -1.01 -13.14
CA TYR A 608 22.43 -1.88 -13.80
C TYR A 608 21.84 -2.59 -15.03
N ARG A 609 20.52 -2.46 -15.20
CA ARG A 609 19.74 -3.00 -16.32
C ARG A 609 18.62 -2.02 -16.71
N PRO A 610 18.33 -1.90 -18.01
CA PRO A 610 18.95 -2.56 -19.14
C PRO A 610 20.35 -2.00 -19.46
N GLU A 611 20.68 -0.87 -18.91
CA GLU A 611 22.00 -0.21 -18.99
C GLU A 611 22.43 0.35 -17.64
N LYS A 612 23.74 0.55 -17.48
CA LYS A 612 24.30 1.13 -16.26
C LYS A 612 24.22 2.64 -16.32
N GLN A 613 23.30 3.22 -15.54
CA GLN A 613 23.09 4.67 -15.55
C GLN A 613 22.67 5.22 -14.20
N ALA A 614 23.00 6.48 -13.98
CA ALA A 614 22.48 7.33 -12.93
C ALA A 614 21.37 8.20 -13.50
N LEU A 615 20.23 8.22 -12.82
CA LEU A 615 19.05 9.04 -13.12
C LEU A 615 18.80 9.96 -11.93
N LEU A 616 18.66 11.26 -12.18
CA LEU A 616 18.25 12.26 -11.20
C LEU A 616 16.94 12.89 -11.69
N GLN A 617 15.89 12.76 -10.89
CA GLN A 617 14.56 13.23 -11.20
C GLN A 617 14.17 14.36 -10.26
N ILE A 618 13.57 15.40 -10.79
CA ILE A 618 13.10 16.58 -10.06
C ILE A 618 11.68 16.87 -10.47
N GLN A 619 10.80 17.05 -9.49
CA GLN A 619 9.37 17.32 -9.71
C GLN A 619 8.88 18.40 -8.77
N PHE A 620 8.00 19.29 -9.27
CA PHE A 620 7.28 20.25 -8.45
C PHE A 620 6.06 20.78 -9.18
N ASP A 621 5.10 21.26 -8.40
CA ASP A 621 3.93 22.01 -8.87
C ASP A 621 4.12 23.50 -8.55
N THR A 622 3.66 24.37 -9.44
CA THR A 622 3.71 25.83 -9.27
C THR A 622 2.55 26.50 -10.01
N ASN A 623 2.49 27.83 -9.99
CA ASN A 623 1.56 28.59 -10.82
C ASN A 623 2.18 28.97 -12.18
N GLU A 624 1.37 29.42 -13.13
CA GLU A 624 1.81 29.73 -14.49
C GLU A 624 2.79 30.93 -14.54
N GLU A 625 2.67 31.90 -13.63
CA GLU A 625 3.54 33.08 -13.61
C GLU A 625 4.97 32.70 -13.19
N MET A 626 5.13 31.68 -12.34
CA MET A 626 6.42 31.30 -11.77
C MET A 626 7.12 30.14 -12.51
N ALA A 627 6.40 29.36 -13.30
CA ALA A 627 6.95 28.16 -13.95
C ALA A 627 8.22 28.48 -14.76
N ASP A 628 8.16 29.52 -15.58
CA ASP A 628 9.30 29.92 -16.45
C ASP A 628 10.48 30.51 -15.65
N GLU A 629 10.26 30.94 -14.40
CA GLU A 629 11.29 31.44 -13.48
C GLU A 629 11.93 30.28 -12.67
N LEU A 630 11.16 29.28 -12.27
CA LEU A 630 11.62 28.24 -11.36
C LEU A 630 12.45 27.16 -12.07
N VAL A 631 12.12 26.79 -13.30
CA VAL A 631 12.89 25.80 -14.07
C VAL A 631 14.37 26.19 -14.24
N PRO A 632 14.73 27.43 -14.62
CA PRO A 632 16.12 27.87 -14.63
C PRO A 632 16.82 27.69 -13.27
N ILE A 633 16.15 27.94 -12.15
CA ILE A 633 16.73 27.75 -10.81
C ILE A 633 17.09 26.29 -10.57
N VAL A 634 16.30 25.34 -11.09
CA VAL A 634 16.63 23.91 -10.99
C VAL A 634 18.00 23.63 -11.62
N PHE A 635 18.26 24.16 -12.82
CA PHE A 635 19.55 24.00 -13.50
C PHE A 635 20.68 24.75 -12.78
N ASP A 636 20.44 25.99 -12.35
CA ASP A 636 21.42 26.83 -11.65
C ASP A 636 21.93 26.16 -10.36
N GLU A 637 21.05 25.53 -9.57
CA GLU A 637 21.47 24.85 -8.34
C GLU A 637 22.29 23.58 -8.62
N ILE A 638 21.98 22.82 -9.67
CA ILE A 638 22.82 21.69 -10.11
C ILE A 638 24.17 22.23 -10.62
N GLU A 639 24.18 23.31 -11.41
CA GLU A 639 25.40 23.94 -11.93
C GLU A 639 26.29 24.49 -10.82
N LYS A 640 25.73 25.12 -9.80
CA LYS A 640 26.46 25.54 -8.60
C LYS A 640 27.16 24.37 -7.92
N ILE A 641 26.46 23.23 -7.72
CA ILE A 641 27.10 22.03 -7.18
C ILE A 641 28.20 21.52 -8.13
N ALA A 642 27.93 21.53 -9.43
CA ALA A 642 28.89 21.06 -10.47
C ALA A 642 30.15 21.93 -10.58
N THR A 643 30.11 23.20 -10.19
CA THR A 643 31.24 24.14 -10.27
C THR A 643 31.91 24.35 -8.90
N GLU A 644 31.14 24.56 -7.86
CA GLU A 644 31.63 24.97 -6.53
C GLU A 644 31.67 23.79 -5.53
N GLY A 645 30.95 22.70 -5.83
CA GLY A 645 30.72 21.58 -4.93
C GLY A 645 29.54 21.81 -3.97
N PRO A 646 29.14 20.78 -3.19
CA PRO A 646 28.10 20.90 -2.20
C PRO A 646 28.59 21.63 -0.94
N GLU A 647 27.67 22.17 -0.15
CA GLU A 647 28.00 22.74 1.16
C GLU A 647 28.50 21.66 2.13
N ALA A 648 29.67 21.90 2.73
CA ALA A 648 30.31 20.92 3.64
C ALA A 648 29.42 20.55 4.84
N LYS A 649 28.68 21.53 5.37
CA LYS A 649 27.75 21.29 6.49
C LYS A 649 26.64 20.32 6.07
N ASP A 650 25.99 20.54 4.94
CA ASP A 650 24.87 19.72 4.48
C ASP A 650 25.32 18.26 4.25
N ILE A 651 26.50 18.05 3.69
CA ILE A 651 27.03 16.71 3.47
C ILE A 651 27.40 16.00 4.77
N ASN A 652 27.95 16.71 5.75
CA ASN A 652 28.31 16.10 7.03
C ASN A 652 27.05 15.72 7.83
N ASP A 653 26.06 16.60 7.90
CA ASP A 653 24.77 16.33 8.54
C ASP A 653 24.06 15.14 7.84
N SER A 654 24.12 15.08 6.52
CA SER A 654 23.56 13.99 5.73
C SER A 654 24.24 12.65 6.02
N ARG A 655 25.58 12.63 6.13
CA ARG A 655 26.30 11.39 6.46
C ARG A 655 25.90 10.82 7.82
N GLU A 656 25.86 11.67 8.84
CA GLU A 656 25.47 11.25 10.18
C GLU A 656 24.05 10.68 10.18
N TYR A 657 23.12 11.36 9.54
CA TYR A 657 21.75 10.89 9.35
C TYR A 657 21.69 9.53 8.63
N LEU A 658 22.40 9.38 7.50
CA LEU A 658 22.37 8.17 6.67
C LEU A 658 22.98 6.95 7.35
N VAL A 659 24.07 7.13 8.14
CA VAL A 659 24.64 6.04 8.95
C VAL A 659 23.64 5.55 9.97
N LYS A 660 22.95 6.47 10.65
CA LYS A 660 21.92 6.12 11.62
C LYS A 660 20.72 5.45 10.95
N GLN A 661 20.27 5.99 9.82
CA GLN A 661 19.16 5.43 9.06
C GLN A 661 19.47 4.01 8.56
N PHE A 662 20.68 3.77 8.03
CA PHE A 662 21.07 2.43 7.59
C PHE A 662 21.02 1.40 8.73
N LYS A 663 21.47 1.76 9.92
CA LYS A 663 21.37 0.89 11.10
C LYS A 663 19.91 0.54 11.43
N ASN A 664 19.02 1.54 11.35
CA ASN A 664 17.59 1.32 11.59
C ASN A 664 16.95 0.42 10.50
N THR A 665 17.41 0.52 9.25
CA THR A 665 16.87 -0.34 8.18
C THR A 665 17.18 -1.81 8.36
N LEU A 666 18.28 -2.15 9.07
CA LEU A 666 18.64 -3.54 9.38
C LEU A 666 17.68 -4.22 10.37
N GLU A 667 16.86 -3.44 11.08
CA GLU A 667 15.79 -3.94 11.96
C GLU A 667 14.54 -4.38 11.21
N ASN A 668 14.53 -4.27 9.86
CA ASN A 668 13.43 -4.72 9.02
C ASN A 668 13.83 -5.96 8.22
N ASN A 669 13.03 -7.04 8.33
CA ASN A 669 13.28 -8.28 7.60
C ASN A 669 13.31 -8.09 6.08
N GLY A 670 12.46 -7.22 5.52
CA GLY A 670 12.42 -6.95 4.09
C GLY A 670 13.71 -6.35 3.52
N THR A 671 14.46 -5.59 4.33
CA THR A 671 15.75 -4.99 3.92
C THR A 671 16.78 -6.05 3.53
N TRP A 672 16.74 -7.21 4.18
CA TRP A 672 17.73 -8.28 3.96
C TRP A 672 17.67 -8.87 2.55
N PHE A 673 16.53 -8.83 1.86
CA PHE A 673 16.46 -9.30 0.47
C PHE A 673 17.40 -8.49 -0.44
N GLY A 674 17.38 -7.16 -0.33
CA GLY A 674 18.27 -6.28 -1.09
C GLY A 674 19.74 -6.50 -0.74
N LEU A 675 20.07 -6.63 0.55
CA LEU A 675 21.45 -6.90 1.02
C LEU A 675 21.99 -8.23 0.49
N ILE A 676 21.16 -9.27 0.49
CA ILE A 676 21.52 -10.59 -0.02
C ILE A 676 21.69 -10.56 -1.55
N ASP A 677 20.82 -9.83 -2.27
CA ASP A 677 20.92 -9.70 -3.73
C ASP A 677 22.17 -8.90 -4.13
N ASP A 678 22.44 -7.75 -3.49
CA ASP A 678 23.64 -6.93 -3.73
C ASP A 678 24.93 -7.74 -3.47
N TYR A 679 24.97 -8.55 -2.40
CA TYR A 679 26.11 -9.42 -2.11
C TYR A 679 26.30 -10.53 -3.17
N ASN A 680 25.22 -11.24 -3.49
CA ASN A 680 25.31 -12.38 -4.40
C ASN A 680 25.53 -11.96 -5.86
N ARG A 681 24.82 -10.93 -6.31
CA ARG A 681 24.81 -10.47 -7.70
C ARG A 681 25.93 -9.50 -8.00
N HIS A 682 26.15 -8.51 -7.13
CA HIS A 682 27.07 -7.38 -7.36
C HIS A 682 28.37 -7.49 -6.56
N LYS A 683 28.52 -8.52 -5.69
CA LYS A 683 29.67 -8.73 -4.82
C LYS A 683 29.94 -7.52 -3.89
N GLN A 684 28.87 -6.87 -3.44
CA GLN A 684 28.92 -5.70 -2.56
C GLN A 684 28.49 -6.12 -1.14
N ASN A 685 29.40 -6.03 -0.17
CA ASN A 685 29.07 -6.28 1.24
C ASN A 685 28.67 -4.96 1.91
N LEU A 686 27.38 -4.62 1.81
CA LEU A 686 26.86 -3.38 2.39
C LEU A 686 27.01 -3.34 3.91
N LEU A 687 26.92 -4.46 4.61
CA LEU A 687 27.07 -4.50 6.06
C LEU A 687 28.46 -4.03 6.51
N ALA A 688 29.50 -4.47 5.80
CA ALA A 688 30.88 -4.12 6.10
C ALA A 688 31.30 -2.75 5.56
N ASP A 689 30.77 -2.37 4.40
CA ASP A 689 31.33 -1.27 3.60
C ASP A 689 30.47 0.00 3.60
N TYR A 690 29.21 -0.03 4.07
CA TYR A 690 28.29 1.12 3.95
C TYR A 690 28.85 2.39 4.60
N GLU A 691 29.12 2.36 5.90
CA GLU A 691 29.59 3.51 6.67
C GLU A 691 30.98 3.97 6.20
N LYS A 692 31.89 3.02 5.98
CA LYS A 692 33.23 3.30 5.49
C LYS A 692 33.21 3.99 4.14
N THR A 693 32.43 3.49 3.20
CA THR A 693 32.31 4.06 1.86
C THR A 693 31.70 5.44 1.92
N LEU A 694 30.58 5.60 2.64
CA LEU A 694 29.87 6.86 2.79
C LEU A 694 30.76 7.97 3.34
N ASN A 695 31.55 7.67 4.39
CA ASN A 695 32.46 8.63 5.02
C ASN A 695 33.70 8.95 4.15
N SER A 696 34.02 8.12 3.18
CA SER A 696 35.16 8.32 2.28
C SER A 696 34.82 9.06 0.98
N ILE A 697 33.54 9.28 0.67
CA ILE A 697 33.14 10.06 -0.51
C ILE A 697 33.57 11.51 -0.33
N THR A 698 34.22 12.08 -1.31
CA THR A 698 34.70 13.46 -1.28
C THR A 698 33.68 14.44 -1.84
N TYR A 699 33.80 15.72 -1.53
CA TYR A 699 32.96 16.76 -2.13
C TYR A 699 33.21 16.87 -3.66
N ASP A 700 34.44 16.61 -4.10
CA ASP A 700 34.78 16.58 -5.53
C ASP A 700 34.02 15.48 -6.26
N GLU A 701 33.83 14.30 -5.67
CA GLU A 701 33.04 13.23 -6.31
C GLU A 701 31.56 13.60 -6.48
N ILE A 702 30.98 14.33 -5.52
CA ILE A 702 29.60 14.83 -5.63
C ILE A 702 29.52 15.92 -6.70
N ARG A 703 30.50 16.87 -6.73
CA ARG A 703 30.64 17.88 -7.76
C ARG A 703 30.75 17.25 -9.15
N ASP A 704 31.67 16.30 -9.29
CA ASP A 704 31.95 15.67 -10.57
C ASP A 704 30.77 14.85 -11.09
N LEU A 705 29.97 14.26 -10.21
CA LEU A 705 28.71 13.59 -10.56
C LEU A 705 27.67 14.59 -11.07
N ALA A 706 27.46 15.71 -10.36
CA ALA A 706 26.56 16.79 -10.81
C ALA A 706 26.99 17.33 -12.18
N LYS A 707 28.29 17.58 -12.34
CA LYS A 707 28.87 17.99 -13.62
C LYS A 707 28.63 16.96 -14.72
N LYS A 708 28.83 15.68 -14.43
CA LYS A 708 28.61 14.58 -15.39
C LYS A 708 27.17 14.48 -15.86
N LEU A 709 26.19 14.68 -14.94
CA LEU A 709 24.78 14.71 -15.27
C LEU A 709 24.45 15.86 -16.25
N LEU A 710 24.99 17.06 -16.01
CA LEU A 710 24.81 18.22 -16.92
C LEU A 710 25.54 18.03 -18.26
N ASP A 711 26.79 17.64 -18.21
CA ASP A 711 27.65 17.48 -19.41
C ASP A 711 27.18 16.36 -20.34
N SER A 712 26.41 15.41 -19.83
CA SER A 712 25.81 14.35 -20.66
C SER A 712 24.87 14.89 -21.72
N GLY A 713 24.28 16.07 -21.50
CA GLY A 713 23.27 16.67 -22.36
C GLY A 713 21.93 15.89 -22.39
N ASN A 714 21.80 14.85 -21.58
CA ASN A 714 20.55 14.05 -21.51
C ASN A 714 19.63 14.65 -20.47
N VAL A 715 18.66 15.43 -20.91
CA VAL A 715 17.64 16.07 -20.07
C VAL A 715 16.28 15.89 -20.72
N ILE A 716 15.37 15.29 -20.00
CA ILE A 716 13.96 15.18 -20.39
C ILE A 716 13.17 16.11 -19.48
N GLN A 717 12.43 17.05 -20.07
CA GLN A 717 11.55 17.97 -19.38
C GLN A 717 10.12 17.74 -19.88
N VAL A 718 9.19 17.59 -18.96
CA VAL A 718 7.76 17.54 -19.25
C VAL A 718 7.09 18.62 -18.41
N THR A 719 6.39 19.53 -19.06
CA THR A 719 5.68 20.65 -18.47
C THR A 719 4.20 20.52 -18.80
N MET A 720 3.36 20.39 -17.82
CA MET A 720 1.91 20.47 -17.98
C MET A 720 1.40 21.82 -17.52
N ARG A 721 0.65 22.52 -18.39
CA ARG A 721 0.06 23.84 -18.12
C ARG A 721 -1.45 23.81 -18.19
N PRO A 722 -2.16 24.73 -17.50
CA PRO A 722 -3.60 24.88 -17.67
C PRO A 722 -3.92 25.37 -19.08
N GLU A 723 -5.02 24.89 -19.67
CA GLU A 723 -5.61 25.56 -20.82
C GLU A 723 -6.09 26.97 -20.43
N ALA A 724 -5.96 27.92 -21.39
CA ALA A 724 -6.52 29.24 -21.19
C ALA A 724 -8.04 29.10 -20.95
N GLN A 725 -8.52 29.54 -19.82
CA GLN A 725 -9.98 29.62 -19.61
C GLN A 725 -10.55 30.60 -20.65
N PRO A 726 -11.64 30.25 -21.33
CA PRO A 726 -12.31 31.23 -22.16
C PRO A 726 -12.71 32.40 -21.25
N GLU A 727 -12.38 33.62 -21.69
CA GLU A 727 -12.80 34.84 -21.00
C GLU A 727 -14.35 34.75 -20.86
N THR A 728 -14.82 34.51 -19.66
CA THR A 728 -16.24 34.66 -19.33
C THR A 728 -16.50 36.16 -19.38
N ASP A 729 -17.11 36.63 -20.47
CA ASP A 729 -17.72 37.95 -20.47
C ASP A 729 -18.71 38.03 -19.28
N GLU A 730 -18.37 38.81 -18.25
CA GLU A 730 -19.24 39.12 -17.13
C GLU A 730 -20.53 39.84 -17.59
#